data_fcf867dba50edc3de41bbbc3cac9d323
#
_entry.id   fcf867dba50edc3de41bbbc3cac9d323
#
_cell.length_a   1.000
_cell.length_b   1.000
_cell.length_c   1.000
_cell.angle_alpha   90.00
_cell.angle_beta   90.00
_cell.angle_gamma   90.00
#
_symmetry.space_group_name_H-M   'P 1'
#
loop_
_entity.id
_entity.type
_entity.pdbx_description
1 polymer ?
#
loop_
_entity_poly.entity_id
_entity_poly.type
_entity_poly.pdbx_seq_one_letter_code
_entity_poly.pdbx_strand_id
1 'polypeptide(L)'
;MSFVTAAPEMLATAAQNVANIGTSLSAANATAAASTTSVLAAGADEVSQAIARLFSDYATHYQSLNAQAAAFHHSFVQTLNAAGGAYSSAEAANASAQALEQNLLAVINAPAQALFGRPLIGNGANGTAASPNGGDGGILYGNGGNGFSQTTAGVAGGAGGSAGLIGNGGNGGAGGAGAAGGAGGAGGWLLGNGGAGGPGGPTDVPAGTGGAGGAGGDAPLIGWGGNGGPGGFAAFGNGGAGGNGGASGSLFGVGGAGGVGGSSEDVGGTGGAGGAGRGLFLGLGGDGGAGGTSNNNGGDGGAGGTAGGRLFSLGGDGGNGGAGTAIGSNAGDGGAGGDSSALIGYAQGGSGGLGGFGESTGGDGGLGGAGAVLIGTGVGGFGGLGGGSNGTGGAGGAGGTGATLIGLGAGGGGGIGGFAVNVGNGVGGLGGQGGQGAALIGLGAGGGGGIGGFAVNVGNGVGGLGGQGGQGAALIGLGAGGGGGIGGFAVNVGNGVGGLGGQGGQGAALIGLGAGGGGGIGGFAVNVGNGVGGLGGQGGQGAALIGLGAGGGGGIGGFAVNVGNGVGGLGGQGGQGAALIGLGAGGGGGIGGFAVNVGNGVGGLGGQGGQGAALIGLGAGGAGGAGGATVVGLGGNGGDGGDGGGLFSIGVGGDGGNAGNGAMPANGGNGGNAGVIANGSFAPSFVGFGGNGGNGVNGGTGGSGGILFGANGANGPS
;
A
#
# COMPACT_ATOMS: atom_id res chain seq x y z
N MET A 1 -16.02 -24.07 17.19
CA MET A 1 -17.00 -25.11 17.58
C MET A 1 -18.22 -24.41 18.16
N SER A 2 -19.42 -24.67 17.65
CA SER A 2 -20.65 -24.13 18.21
C SER A 2 -20.96 -24.93 19.47
N PHE A 3 -21.05 -24.27 20.59
CA PHE A 3 -21.51 -24.90 21.86
C PHE A 3 -23.02 -24.98 21.86
N VAL A 4 -23.56 -26.17 22.11
CA VAL A 4 -24.99 -26.37 22.38
C VAL A 4 -25.16 -26.32 23.89
N THR A 5 -25.86 -25.32 24.40
CA THR A 5 -26.24 -25.26 25.82
C THR A 5 -27.61 -25.97 25.96
N ALA A 6 -27.61 -27.14 26.55
CA ALA A 6 -28.85 -27.84 26.89
C ALA A 6 -29.24 -27.52 28.35
N ALA A 7 -30.52 -27.30 28.59
CA ALA A 7 -31.06 -27.15 29.94
C ALA A 7 -31.84 -28.44 30.31
N PRO A 8 -31.22 -29.44 30.98
CA PRO A 8 -31.85 -30.74 31.28
C PRO A 8 -33.16 -30.63 32.02
N GLU A 9 -33.33 -29.66 32.92
CA GLU A 9 -34.53 -29.39 33.66
C GLU A 9 -35.71 -28.98 32.75
N MET A 10 -35.39 -28.21 31.68
CA MET A 10 -36.41 -27.82 30.67
C MET A 10 -36.85 -29.02 29.86
N LEU A 11 -35.93 -29.91 29.49
CA LEU A 11 -36.26 -31.18 28.82
C LEU A 11 -37.12 -32.11 29.68
N ALA A 12 -36.78 -32.26 30.96
CA ALA A 12 -37.60 -33.02 31.91
C ALA A 12 -38.99 -32.44 32.08
N THR A 13 -39.10 -31.12 32.21
CA THR A 13 -40.40 -30.41 32.28
C THR A 13 -41.21 -30.61 31.00
N ALA A 14 -40.60 -30.52 29.86
CA ALA A 14 -41.24 -30.76 28.56
C ALA A 14 -41.74 -32.21 28.45
N ALA A 15 -40.91 -33.18 28.85
CA ALA A 15 -41.30 -34.60 28.88
C ALA A 15 -42.51 -34.84 29.79
N GLN A 16 -42.57 -34.21 30.96
CA GLN A 16 -43.69 -34.30 31.88
C GLN A 16 -44.95 -33.66 31.30
N ASN A 17 -44.85 -32.51 30.69
CA ASN A 17 -45.99 -31.84 30.01
C ASN A 17 -46.54 -32.69 28.87
N VAL A 18 -45.67 -33.28 28.06
CA VAL A 18 -46.07 -34.21 26.99
C VAL A 18 -46.75 -35.45 27.60
N ALA A 19 -46.21 -36.06 28.66
CA ALA A 19 -46.82 -37.19 29.35
C ALA A 19 -48.26 -36.87 29.88
N ASN A 20 -48.44 -35.67 30.47
CA ASN A 20 -49.73 -35.21 30.94
C ASN A 20 -50.74 -35.06 29.80
N ILE A 21 -50.33 -34.59 28.62
CA ILE A 21 -51.19 -34.52 27.44
C ILE A 21 -51.64 -35.94 27.04
N GLY A 22 -50.74 -36.90 27.01
CA GLY A 22 -51.05 -38.30 26.69
C GLY A 22 -52.01 -38.91 27.67
N THR A 23 -51.84 -38.66 28.96
CA THR A 23 -52.75 -39.13 30.01
C THR A 23 -54.16 -38.54 29.84
N SER A 24 -54.25 -37.24 29.61
CA SER A 24 -55.53 -36.54 29.42
C SER A 24 -56.25 -37.04 28.16
N LEU A 25 -55.54 -37.25 27.07
CA LEU A 25 -56.07 -37.78 25.80
C LEU A 25 -56.58 -39.22 25.99
N SER A 26 -55.81 -40.08 26.66
CA SER A 26 -56.20 -41.47 26.95
C SER A 26 -57.45 -41.53 27.80
N ALA A 27 -57.62 -40.68 28.84
CA ALA A 27 -58.77 -40.59 29.67
C ALA A 27 -60.06 -40.16 28.88
N ALA A 28 -59.87 -39.14 28.03
CA ALA A 28 -60.93 -38.65 27.15
C ALA A 28 -61.45 -39.74 26.17
N ASN A 29 -60.47 -40.43 25.53
CA ASN A 29 -60.77 -41.53 24.60
C ASN A 29 -61.44 -42.75 25.28
N ALA A 30 -61.02 -43.11 26.49
CA ALA A 30 -61.61 -44.17 27.27
C ALA A 30 -63.07 -43.83 27.65
N THR A 31 -63.36 -42.59 28.01
CA THR A 31 -64.72 -42.11 28.31
C THR A 31 -65.61 -42.15 27.08
N ALA A 32 -65.09 -41.79 25.91
CA ALA A 32 -65.85 -41.79 24.66
C ALA A 32 -66.07 -43.19 24.05
N ALA A 33 -65.23 -44.17 24.38
CA ALA A 33 -65.16 -45.48 23.70
C ALA A 33 -66.53 -46.21 23.76
N ALA A 34 -67.10 -46.37 24.91
CA ALA A 34 -68.37 -47.13 25.08
C ALA A 34 -69.55 -46.55 24.32
N SER A 35 -69.69 -45.23 24.32
CA SER A 35 -70.78 -44.52 23.66
C SER A 35 -70.65 -44.45 22.14
N THR A 36 -69.46 -44.54 21.63
CA THR A 36 -69.18 -44.40 20.18
C THR A 36 -69.05 -45.75 19.47
N THR A 37 -68.49 -46.80 20.13
CA THR A 37 -68.32 -48.14 19.55
C THR A 37 -69.61 -49.02 19.62
N SER A 38 -70.57 -48.62 20.37
CA SER A 38 -71.88 -49.36 20.48
C SER A 38 -73.07 -48.41 20.29
N VAL A 39 -73.11 -47.80 19.13
CA VAL A 39 -74.22 -46.88 18.75
C VAL A 39 -75.48 -47.66 18.52
N LEU A 40 -76.57 -47.34 19.24
CA LEU A 40 -77.86 -47.94 19.03
C LEU A 40 -78.57 -47.41 17.78
N ALA A 41 -79.12 -48.33 16.99
CA ALA A 41 -79.92 -47.94 15.82
C ALA A 41 -81.13 -47.07 16.21
N ALA A 42 -81.37 -45.98 15.50
CA ALA A 42 -82.49 -45.06 15.79
C ALA A 42 -83.87 -45.66 15.49
N GLY A 43 -83.94 -46.70 14.69
CA GLY A 43 -85.11 -47.48 14.32
C GLY A 43 -84.82 -48.94 14.08
N ALA A 44 -85.85 -49.82 13.93
CA ALA A 44 -85.66 -51.24 13.61
C ALA A 44 -85.46 -51.50 12.10
N ASP A 45 -85.33 -50.46 11.28
CA ASP A 45 -85.15 -50.57 9.84
C ASP A 45 -83.65 -50.80 9.45
N GLU A 46 -83.45 -51.34 8.25
CA GLU A 46 -82.15 -51.76 7.74
C GLU A 46 -81.21 -50.60 7.55
N VAL A 47 -81.69 -49.37 7.23
CA VAL A 47 -80.88 -48.16 7.02
C VAL A 47 -80.37 -47.67 8.37
N SER A 48 -81.21 -47.56 9.37
CA SER A 48 -80.82 -47.15 10.74
C SER A 48 -79.76 -48.12 11.32
N GLN A 49 -79.95 -49.44 11.10
CA GLN A 49 -79.01 -50.46 11.54
C GLN A 49 -77.66 -50.37 10.78
N ALA A 50 -77.69 -50.11 9.46
CA ALA A 50 -76.49 -49.96 8.66
C ALA A 50 -75.72 -48.68 9.07
N ILE A 51 -76.35 -47.58 9.32
CA ILE A 51 -75.75 -46.34 9.80
C ILE A 51 -75.11 -46.55 11.19
N ALA A 52 -75.85 -47.19 12.13
CA ALA A 52 -75.29 -47.45 13.47
C ALA A 52 -74.04 -48.37 13.41
N ARG A 53 -74.01 -49.38 12.52
CA ARG A 53 -72.83 -50.21 12.30
C ARG A 53 -71.67 -49.41 11.71
N LEU A 54 -71.90 -48.56 10.69
CA LEU A 54 -70.90 -47.74 10.09
C LEU A 54 -70.21 -46.85 11.13
N PHE A 55 -70.98 -46.16 12.01
CA PHE A 55 -70.40 -45.32 13.08
C PHE A 55 -69.69 -46.17 14.14
N SER A 56 -70.20 -47.31 14.51
CA SER A 56 -69.57 -48.21 15.49
C SER A 56 -68.26 -48.80 14.94
N ASP A 57 -68.18 -49.21 13.63
CA ASP A 57 -66.98 -49.70 12.96
C ASP A 57 -65.94 -48.58 12.84
N TYR A 58 -66.38 -47.36 12.46
CA TYR A 58 -65.45 -46.20 12.39
C TYR A 58 -64.90 -45.88 13.78
N ALA A 59 -65.71 -45.90 14.82
CA ALA A 59 -65.22 -45.67 16.18
C ALA A 59 -64.25 -46.78 16.65
N THR A 60 -64.49 -48.05 16.25
CA THR A 60 -63.53 -49.12 16.53
C THR A 60 -62.18 -48.94 15.84
N HIS A 61 -62.21 -48.52 14.59
CA HIS A 61 -60.96 -48.15 13.88
C HIS A 61 -60.23 -46.99 14.52
N TYR A 62 -60.99 -45.94 14.97
CA TYR A 62 -60.42 -44.81 15.71
C TYR A 62 -59.77 -45.26 17.02
N GLN A 63 -60.33 -46.17 17.77
CA GLN A 63 -59.81 -46.71 19.02
C GLN A 63 -58.46 -47.51 18.73
N SER A 64 -58.40 -48.25 17.62
CA SER A 64 -57.19 -48.94 17.21
C SER A 64 -56.06 -47.93 16.88
N LEU A 65 -56.39 -46.86 16.14
CA LEU A 65 -55.42 -45.81 15.84
C LEU A 65 -54.96 -45.08 17.12
N ASN A 66 -55.89 -44.81 18.02
CA ASN A 66 -55.58 -44.21 19.32
C ASN A 66 -54.60 -45.07 20.15
N ALA A 67 -54.79 -46.40 20.16
CA ALA A 67 -53.85 -47.30 20.83
C ALA A 67 -52.42 -47.20 20.24
N GLN A 68 -52.30 -47.13 18.92
CA GLN A 68 -51.02 -46.93 18.24
C GLN A 68 -50.41 -45.56 18.58
N ALA A 69 -51.20 -44.48 18.56
CA ALA A 69 -50.78 -43.15 18.93
C ALA A 69 -50.33 -43.09 20.39
N ALA A 70 -51.01 -43.77 21.30
CA ALA A 70 -50.61 -43.84 22.71
C ALA A 70 -49.29 -44.60 22.91
N ALA A 71 -49.07 -45.68 22.16
CA ALA A 71 -47.79 -46.39 22.20
C ALA A 71 -46.63 -45.54 21.69
N PHE A 72 -46.84 -44.83 20.57
CA PHE A 72 -45.86 -43.87 20.04
C PHE A 72 -45.54 -42.74 21.04
N HIS A 73 -46.60 -42.16 21.60
CA HIS A 73 -46.50 -41.08 22.61
C HIS A 73 -45.67 -41.54 23.83
N HIS A 74 -45.94 -42.73 24.33
CA HIS A 74 -45.19 -43.31 25.43
C HIS A 74 -43.71 -43.48 25.11
N SER A 75 -43.41 -44.03 23.91
CA SER A 75 -42.03 -44.18 23.41
C SER A 75 -41.33 -42.83 23.25
N PHE A 76 -42.03 -41.81 22.74
CA PHE A 76 -41.53 -40.46 22.60
C PHE A 76 -41.13 -39.83 23.95
N VAL A 77 -42.05 -39.93 24.96
CA VAL A 77 -41.76 -39.44 26.30
C VAL A 77 -40.57 -40.15 26.95
N GLN A 78 -40.45 -41.46 26.76
CA GLN A 78 -39.27 -42.23 27.23
C GLN A 78 -37.98 -41.77 26.58
N THR A 79 -38.02 -41.55 25.25
CA THR A 79 -36.83 -41.08 24.49
C THR A 79 -36.42 -39.67 24.95
N LEU A 80 -37.41 -38.79 25.19
CA LEU A 80 -37.12 -37.43 25.65
C LEU A 80 -36.54 -37.43 27.08
N ASN A 81 -37.03 -38.28 27.98
CA ASN A 81 -36.46 -38.45 29.31
C ASN A 81 -35.06 -39.07 29.26
N ALA A 82 -34.80 -40.03 28.37
CA ALA A 82 -33.51 -40.64 28.19
C ALA A 82 -32.47 -39.61 27.65
N ALA A 83 -32.92 -38.75 26.70
CA ALA A 83 -32.09 -37.66 26.20
C ALA A 83 -31.72 -36.63 27.31
N GLY A 84 -32.71 -36.23 28.13
CA GLY A 84 -32.47 -35.37 29.29
C GLY A 84 -31.45 -35.96 30.28
N GLY A 85 -31.59 -37.26 30.58
CA GLY A 85 -30.67 -37.99 31.44
C GLY A 85 -29.24 -38.10 30.85
N ALA A 86 -29.13 -38.31 29.54
CA ALA A 86 -27.84 -38.34 28.85
C ALA A 86 -27.11 -36.99 28.93
N TYR A 87 -27.81 -35.88 28.72
CA TYR A 87 -27.25 -34.55 28.88
C TYR A 87 -26.83 -34.28 30.34
N SER A 88 -27.68 -34.60 31.31
CA SER A 88 -27.36 -34.41 32.74
C SER A 88 -26.12 -35.21 33.15
N SER A 89 -26.00 -36.46 32.69
CA SER A 89 -24.82 -37.28 32.99
C SER A 89 -23.55 -36.79 32.31
N ALA A 90 -23.64 -36.27 31.07
CA ALA A 90 -22.52 -35.65 30.38
C ALA A 90 -22.06 -34.36 31.09
N GLU A 91 -22.97 -33.51 31.55
CA GLU A 91 -22.63 -32.32 32.33
C GLU A 91 -21.99 -32.67 33.67
N ALA A 92 -22.51 -33.66 34.39
CA ALA A 92 -21.93 -34.15 35.66
C ALA A 92 -20.52 -34.73 35.44
N ALA A 93 -20.31 -35.48 34.37
CA ALA A 93 -19.00 -36.01 34.00
C ALA A 93 -18.00 -34.90 33.66
N ASN A 94 -18.44 -33.88 32.90
CA ASN A 94 -17.62 -32.71 32.57
C ASN A 94 -17.27 -31.90 33.83
N ALA A 95 -18.24 -31.66 34.71
CA ALA A 95 -18.00 -30.95 35.97
C ALA A 95 -17.01 -31.71 36.86
N SER A 96 -17.11 -33.06 36.90
CA SER A 96 -16.17 -33.89 37.66
C SER A 96 -14.76 -33.86 37.08
N ALA A 97 -14.63 -33.90 35.75
CA ALA A 97 -13.35 -33.77 35.02
C ALA A 97 -12.71 -32.39 35.28
N GLN A 98 -13.50 -31.32 35.20
CA GLN A 98 -13.02 -29.97 35.54
C GLN A 98 -12.56 -29.82 37.01
N ALA A 99 -13.31 -30.41 37.92
CA ALA A 99 -12.91 -30.40 39.35
C ALA A 99 -11.61 -31.15 39.61
N LEU A 100 -11.42 -32.29 38.93
CA LEU A 100 -10.17 -33.05 39.01
C LEU A 100 -8.98 -32.26 38.42
N GLU A 101 -9.19 -31.63 37.26
CA GLU A 101 -8.18 -30.76 36.66
C GLU A 101 -7.80 -29.60 37.56
N GLN A 102 -8.80 -28.90 38.12
CA GLN A 102 -8.55 -27.78 39.06
C GLN A 102 -7.78 -28.22 40.30
N ASN A 103 -8.15 -29.37 40.89
CA ASN A 103 -7.45 -29.93 42.08
C ASN A 103 -6.00 -30.29 41.75
N LEU A 104 -5.77 -30.90 40.57
CA LEU A 104 -4.41 -31.26 40.13
C LEU A 104 -3.58 -30.00 39.86
N LEU A 105 -4.14 -29.01 39.17
CA LEU A 105 -3.48 -27.73 38.94
C LEU A 105 -3.21 -26.97 40.24
N ALA A 106 -4.10 -27.03 41.25
CA ALA A 106 -3.87 -26.41 42.53
C ALA A 106 -2.64 -27.01 43.24
N VAL A 107 -2.49 -28.34 43.21
CA VAL A 107 -1.31 -29.02 43.78
C VAL A 107 -0.03 -28.64 43.03
N ILE A 108 -0.07 -28.66 41.68
CA ILE A 108 1.10 -28.30 40.84
C ILE A 108 1.50 -26.83 41.05
N ASN A 109 0.52 -25.94 41.18
CA ASN A 109 0.76 -24.50 41.27
C ASN A 109 1.10 -24.01 42.67
N ALA A 110 0.75 -24.75 43.72
CA ALA A 110 0.95 -24.31 45.10
C ALA A 110 2.39 -23.87 45.43
N PRO A 111 3.46 -24.58 45.04
CA PRO A 111 4.83 -24.13 45.31
C PRO A 111 5.20 -22.84 44.58
N ALA A 112 4.82 -22.73 43.31
CA ALA A 112 5.11 -21.53 42.53
C ALA A 112 4.30 -20.31 42.98
N GLN A 113 3.06 -20.54 43.37
CA GLN A 113 2.22 -19.49 43.96
C GLN A 113 2.78 -18.97 45.29
N ALA A 114 3.29 -19.86 46.14
CA ALA A 114 3.89 -19.48 47.44
C ALA A 114 5.23 -18.73 47.26
N LEU A 115 6.05 -19.10 46.28
CA LEU A 115 7.38 -18.53 46.08
C LEU A 115 7.37 -17.29 45.22
N PHE A 116 6.52 -17.24 44.17
CA PHE A 116 6.53 -16.21 43.12
C PHE A 116 5.23 -15.44 43.02
N GLY A 117 4.19 -15.79 43.79
CA GLY A 117 2.86 -15.18 43.69
C GLY A 117 2.15 -15.44 42.34
N ARG A 118 2.61 -16.45 41.57
CA ARG A 118 2.18 -16.72 40.20
C ARG A 118 2.09 -18.24 39.95
N PRO A 119 1.05 -18.74 39.27
CA PRO A 119 0.94 -20.18 38.97
C PRO A 119 2.04 -20.65 38.04
N LEU A 120 2.39 -21.93 38.12
CA LEU A 120 3.29 -22.58 37.16
C LEU A 120 2.58 -22.81 35.83
N ILE A 121 1.33 -23.31 35.88
CA ILE A 121 0.47 -23.61 34.74
C ILE A 121 -0.92 -23.01 35.01
N GLY A 122 -1.41 -22.24 34.04
CA GLY A 122 -2.74 -21.64 34.09
C GLY A 122 -2.78 -20.28 33.43
N ASN A 123 -3.95 -19.88 32.94
CA ASN A 123 -4.13 -18.56 32.35
C ASN A 123 -4.21 -17.49 33.45
N GLY A 124 -3.75 -16.29 33.13
CA GLY A 124 -3.95 -15.12 33.96
C GLY A 124 -5.45 -14.77 34.08
N ALA A 125 -5.85 -14.27 35.23
CA ALA A 125 -7.20 -13.80 35.44
C ALA A 125 -7.49 -12.57 34.55
N ASN A 126 -8.68 -12.47 33.98
CA ASN A 126 -9.11 -11.26 33.31
C ASN A 126 -9.25 -10.10 34.29
N GLY A 127 -8.96 -8.90 33.83
CA GLY A 127 -9.19 -7.69 34.60
C GLY A 127 -10.65 -7.51 34.98
N THR A 128 -10.87 -6.84 36.09
CA THR A 128 -12.19 -6.49 36.64
C THR A 128 -12.28 -4.99 36.88
N ALA A 129 -13.45 -4.47 37.19
CA ALA A 129 -13.60 -3.05 37.51
C ALA A 129 -12.72 -2.61 38.74
N ALA A 130 -12.48 -3.51 39.70
CA ALA A 130 -11.65 -3.24 40.88
C ALA A 130 -10.14 -3.38 40.57
N SER A 131 -9.76 -4.24 39.62
CA SER A 131 -8.38 -4.46 39.17
C SER A 131 -8.37 -4.54 37.66
N PRO A 132 -8.26 -3.39 36.95
CA PRO A 132 -8.51 -3.33 35.51
C PRO A 132 -7.52 -4.12 34.65
N ASN A 133 -6.28 -4.30 35.11
CA ASN A 133 -5.29 -5.04 34.36
C ASN A 133 -5.53 -6.55 34.42
N GLY A 134 -5.35 -7.22 33.28
CA GLY A 134 -5.31 -8.67 33.25
C GLY A 134 -4.12 -9.23 34.03
N GLY A 135 -4.32 -10.34 34.73
CA GLY A 135 -3.25 -11.05 35.43
C GLY A 135 -2.30 -11.75 34.48
N ASP A 136 -1.06 -11.92 34.89
CA ASP A 136 -0.08 -12.69 34.12
C ASP A 136 -0.44 -14.19 34.08
N GLY A 137 -0.18 -14.83 32.93
CA GLY A 137 -0.31 -16.27 32.73
C GLY A 137 0.73 -17.07 33.53
N GLY A 138 0.62 -18.39 33.59
CA GLY A 138 1.53 -19.28 34.28
C GLY A 138 2.99 -19.11 33.87
N ILE A 139 3.90 -19.41 34.76
CA ILE A 139 5.36 -19.25 34.52
C ILE A 139 5.81 -20.13 33.38
N LEU A 140 5.35 -21.40 33.27
CA LEU A 140 5.70 -22.32 32.18
C LEU A 140 4.68 -22.33 31.08
N TYR A 141 3.39 -22.33 31.40
CA TYR A 141 2.32 -22.44 30.43
C TYR A 141 1.06 -21.69 30.84
N GLY A 142 0.56 -20.87 29.95
CA GLY A 142 -0.70 -20.15 30.12
C GLY A 142 -0.68 -18.79 29.47
N ASN A 143 -1.83 -18.37 28.99
CA ASN A 143 -2.02 -17.05 28.39
C ASN A 143 -2.15 -15.96 29.47
N GLY A 144 -1.76 -14.74 29.15
CA GLY A 144 -2.13 -13.58 29.97
C GLY A 144 -3.63 -13.36 29.99
N GLY A 145 -4.17 -12.82 31.09
CA GLY A 145 -5.56 -12.38 31.20
C GLY A 145 -5.82 -11.13 30.39
N ASN A 146 -7.04 -10.95 29.86
CA ASN A 146 -7.42 -9.72 29.16
C ASN A 146 -7.63 -8.56 30.15
N GLY A 147 -7.30 -7.35 29.71
CA GLY A 147 -7.62 -6.12 30.43
C GLY A 147 -9.13 -5.86 30.46
N PHE A 148 -9.57 -5.18 31.51
CA PHE A 148 -10.97 -4.77 31.68
C PHE A 148 -11.30 -3.59 30.78
N SER A 149 -12.43 -3.67 30.07
CA SER A 149 -12.95 -2.56 29.29
C SER A 149 -13.73 -1.59 30.18
N GLN A 150 -13.36 -0.33 30.17
CA GLN A 150 -13.96 0.70 31.00
C GLN A 150 -15.23 1.28 30.36
N THR A 151 -16.20 1.56 31.20
CA THR A 151 -17.42 2.31 30.84
C THR A 151 -17.42 3.74 31.40
N THR A 152 -16.53 4.02 32.39
CA THR A 152 -16.43 5.34 33.02
C THR A 152 -15.62 6.27 32.13
N ALA A 153 -16.16 7.44 31.86
CA ALA A 153 -15.51 8.46 31.05
C ALA A 153 -14.17 8.91 31.69
N GLY A 154 -13.15 9.10 30.86
CA GLY A 154 -11.81 9.54 31.29
C GLY A 154 -10.95 8.43 31.91
N VAL A 155 -11.45 7.20 32.06
CA VAL A 155 -10.71 6.08 32.65
C VAL A 155 -10.17 5.17 31.53
N ALA A 156 -8.84 4.96 31.50
CA ALA A 156 -8.19 4.12 30.51
C ALA A 156 -8.56 2.64 30.66
N GLY A 157 -8.62 1.91 29.56
CA GLY A 157 -8.81 0.46 29.56
C GLY A 157 -7.68 -0.26 30.29
N GLY A 158 -7.98 -1.40 30.91
CA GLY A 158 -6.98 -2.24 31.59
C GLY A 158 -5.98 -2.82 30.57
N ALA A 159 -4.72 -2.91 30.95
CA ALA A 159 -3.70 -3.62 30.15
C ALA A 159 -3.96 -5.13 30.16
N GLY A 160 -3.64 -5.84 29.09
CA GLY A 160 -3.57 -7.29 29.06
C GLY A 160 -2.38 -7.81 29.85
N GLY A 161 -2.53 -8.97 30.53
CA GLY A 161 -1.47 -9.66 31.23
C GLY A 161 -0.47 -10.31 30.27
N SER A 162 0.78 -10.48 30.72
CA SER A 162 1.81 -11.16 29.93
C SER A 162 1.78 -12.67 30.14
N ALA A 163 2.14 -13.48 29.12
CA ALA A 163 2.40 -14.90 29.31
C ALA A 163 3.76 -15.15 29.98
N GLY A 164 4.02 -16.39 30.44
CA GLY A 164 5.33 -16.78 30.95
C GLY A 164 6.25 -17.33 29.87
N LEU A 165 6.54 -18.63 29.94
CA LEU A 165 7.40 -19.30 28.94
C LEU A 165 6.64 -19.57 27.64
N ILE A 166 5.46 -20.16 27.70
CA ILE A 166 4.61 -20.54 26.57
C ILE A 166 3.19 -20.01 26.83
N GLY A 167 2.67 -19.24 25.91
CA GLY A 167 1.32 -18.69 25.93
C GLY A 167 1.24 -17.34 25.24
N ASN A 168 0.06 -16.89 24.90
CA ASN A 168 -0.18 -15.59 24.29
C ASN A 168 -0.38 -14.51 25.35
N GLY A 169 -0.01 -13.30 25.06
CA GLY A 169 -0.37 -12.13 25.86
C GLY A 169 -1.88 -11.90 25.83
N GLY A 170 -2.42 -11.36 26.93
CA GLY A 170 -3.82 -10.94 27.01
C GLY A 170 -4.07 -9.68 26.20
N ASN A 171 -5.27 -9.48 25.68
CA ASN A 171 -5.67 -8.27 24.98
C ASN A 171 -5.90 -7.13 25.98
N GLY A 172 -5.60 -5.90 25.55
CA GLY A 172 -5.96 -4.68 26.27
C GLY A 172 -7.46 -4.45 26.26
N GLY A 173 -8.00 -3.86 27.33
CA GLY A 173 -9.40 -3.45 27.45
C GLY A 173 -9.68 -2.13 26.73
N ALA A 174 -10.93 -1.89 26.34
CA ALA A 174 -11.37 -0.63 25.78
C ALA A 174 -11.30 0.49 26.82
N GLY A 175 -10.91 1.70 26.39
CA GLY A 175 -11.00 2.92 27.19
C GLY A 175 -12.44 3.39 27.36
N GLY A 176 -12.76 4.00 28.50
CA GLY A 176 -13.99 4.77 28.68
C GLY A 176 -14.00 6.01 27.79
N ALA A 177 -15.15 6.71 27.73
CA ALA A 177 -15.31 7.85 26.83
C ALA A 177 -14.12 8.85 26.93
N GLY A 178 -13.48 9.15 25.80
CA GLY A 178 -12.32 10.02 25.70
C GLY A 178 -11.01 9.47 26.27
N ALA A 179 -10.96 8.24 26.77
CA ALA A 179 -9.81 7.66 27.40
C ALA A 179 -9.11 6.60 26.53
N ALA A 180 -7.82 6.40 26.76
CA ALA A 180 -7.03 5.45 26.00
C ALA A 180 -7.45 4.00 26.22
N GLY A 181 -7.32 3.16 25.18
CA GLY A 181 -7.38 1.71 25.32
C GLY A 181 -6.16 1.16 26.08
N GLY A 182 -6.33 0.02 26.74
CA GLY A 182 -5.27 -0.70 27.42
C GLY A 182 -4.27 -1.31 26.44
N ALA A 183 -3.00 -1.39 26.82
CA ALA A 183 -2.00 -2.10 26.02
C ALA A 183 -2.25 -3.61 26.03
N GLY A 184 -1.90 -4.32 24.95
CA GLY A 184 -1.81 -5.77 24.91
C GLY A 184 -0.63 -6.29 25.75
N GLY A 185 -0.79 -7.46 26.35
CA GLY A 185 0.25 -8.14 27.12
C GLY A 185 1.30 -8.80 26.21
N ALA A 186 2.52 -9.00 26.72
CA ALA A 186 3.56 -9.69 25.98
C ALA A 186 3.25 -11.20 25.84
N GLY A 187 3.63 -11.79 24.71
CA GLY A 187 3.65 -13.23 24.49
C GLY A 187 4.70 -13.95 25.33
N GLY A 188 4.60 -15.28 25.39
CA GLY A 188 5.53 -16.12 26.14
C GLY A 188 6.96 -16.01 25.63
N TRP A 189 7.92 -16.07 26.54
CA TRP A 189 9.33 -15.87 26.23
C TRP A 189 9.82 -16.83 25.12
N LEU A 190 9.44 -18.10 25.15
CA LEU A 190 9.82 -19.11 24.15
C LEU A 190 8.85 -19.11 22.96
N LEU A 191 7.55 -19.20 23.26
CA LEU A 191 6.49 -19.32 22.25
C LEU A 191 5.22 -18.59 22.67
N GLY A 192 4.79 -17.64 21.87
CA GLY A 192 3.53 -16.95 22.07
C GLY A 192 3.44 -15.64 21.33
N ASN A 193 2.23 -15.26 20.95
CA ASN A 193 1.95 -13.99 20.31
C ASN A 193 1.70 -12.90 21.36
N GLY A 194 2.06 -11.67 21.03
CA GLY A 194 1.61 -10.50 21.80
C GLY A 194 0.08 -10.35 21.74
N GLY A 195 -0.50 -9.84 22.81
CA GLY A 195 -1.92 -9.49 22.86
C GLY A 195 -2.21 -8.23 22.05
N ALA A 196 -3.43 -8.08 21.51
CA ALA A 196 -3.83 -6.86 20.83
C ALA A 196 -4.04 -5.70 21.81
N GLY A 197 -3.75 -4.48 21.39
CA GLY A 197 -4.12 -3.26 22.12
C GLY A 197 -5.64 -3.06 22.13
N GLY A 198 -6.18 -2.51 23.21
CA GLY A 198 -7.60 -2.17 23.33
C GLY A 198 -7.97 -0.91 22.52
N PRO A 199 -9.22 -0.77 22.08
CA PRO A 199 -9.67 0.44 21.42
C PRO A 199 -9.71 1.65 22.37
N GLY A 200 -9.42 2.82 21.84
CA GLY A 200 -9.64 4.09 22.54
C GLY A 200 -11.14 4.38 22.68
N GLY A 201 -11.53 5.02 23.77
CA GLY A 201 -12.92 5.38 24.04
C GLY A 201 -13.41 6.52 23.12
N PRO A 202 -14.62 6.43 22.54
CA PRO A 202 -15.21 7.52 21.79
C PRO A 202 -15.54 8.70 22.72
N THR A 203 -15.72 9.92 22.16
CA THR A 203 -16.16 11.09 22.90
C THR A 203 -17.20 11.88 22.13
N ASP A 204 -18.17 12.43 22.85
CA ASP A 204 -19.19 13.37 22.40
C ASP A 204 -19.04 14.77 23.02
N VAL A 205 -17.99 14.97 23.80
CA VAL A 205 -17.69 16.24 24.45
C VAL A 205 -17.25 17.26 23.39
N PRO A 206 -17.83 18.49 23.35
CA PRO A 206 -17.40 19.56 22.46
C PRO A 206 -15.89 19.83 22.59
N ALA A 207 -15.18 19.87 21.47
CA ALA A 207 -13.72 20.00 21.39
C ALA A 207 -12.93 18.88 22.12
N GLY A 208 -13.61 17.77 22.49
CA GLY A 208 -12.98 16.61 23.10
C GLY A 208 -12.16 15.80 22.09
N THR A 209 -11.14 15.10 22.59
CA THR A 209 -10.34 14.17 21.77
C THR A 209 -10.75 12.74 22.08
N GLY A 210 -11.01 11.93 21.05
CA GLY A 210 -11.20 10.50 21.20
C GLY A 210 -9.98 9.86 21.88
N GLY A 211 -10.20 8.81 22.67
CA GLY A 211 -9.12 8.11 23.36
C GLY A 211 -8.14 7.49 22.35
N ALA A 212 -6.85 7.48 22.65
CA ALA A 212 -5.88 6.76 21.82
C ALA A 212 -6.09 5.23 21.91
N GLY A 213 -5.83 4.49 20.84
CA GLY A 213 -5.78 3.04 20.87
C GLY A 213 -4.58 2.53 21.71
N GLY A 214 -4.75 1.40 22.39
CA GLY A 214 -3.68 0.76 23.14
C GLY A 214 -2.62 0.16 22.20
N ALA A 215 -1.36 0.12 22.61
CA ALA A 215 -0.31 -0.57 21.87
C ALA A 215 -0.52 -2.10 21.88
N GLY A 216 -0.14 -2.81 20.82
CA GLY A 216 -0.03 -4.26 20.79
C GLY A 216 1.14 -4.75 21.63
N GLY A 217 1.03 -5.94 22.20
CA GLY A 217 2.09 -6.59 22.97
C GLY A 217 3.17 -7.21 22.09
N ASP A 218 4.38 -7.30 22.60
CA ASP A 218 5.51 -7.91 21.90
C ASP A 218 5.51 -9.43 22.02
N ALA A 219 6.13 -10.14 21.03
CA ALA A 219 6.54 -11.53 21.14
C ALA A 219 8.07 -11.62 21.30
N PRO A 220 8.63 -12.34 22.35
CA PRO A 220 10.06 -12.31 22.59
C PRO A 220 10.90 -13.19 21.65
N LEU A 221 10.60 -14.50 21.48
CA LEU A 221 11.43 -15.42 20.71
C LEU A 221 10.72 -15.96 19.46
N ILE A 222 9.61 -16.68 19.64
CA ILE A 222 8.79 -17.21 18.56
C ILE A 222 7.35 -16.73 18.75
N GLY A 223 6.87 -15.94 17.79
CA GLY A 223 5.50 -15.44 17.81
C GLY A 223 5.33 -14.14 17.03
N TRP A 224 4.09 -13.74 16.89
CA TRP A 224 3.70 -12.52 16.21
C TRP A 224 3.47 -11.40 17.23
N GLY A 225 3.84 -10.17 16.85
CA GLY A 225 3.47 -8.99 17.62
C GLY A 225 1.94 -8.81 17.62
N GLY A 226 1.39 -8.30 18.71
CA GLY A 226 -0.02 -7.95 18.80
C GLY A 226 -0.33 -6.71 17.96
N ASN A 227 -1.52 -6.62 17.40
CA ASN A 227 -1.95 -5.42 16.68
C ASN A 227 -2.22 -4.27 17.64
N GLY A 228 -1.97 -3.03 17.21
CA GLY A 228 -2.40 -1.84 17.93
C GLY A 228 -3.93 -1.70 17.92
N GLY A 229 -4.49 -1.13 18.99
CA GLY A 229 -5.92 -0.83 19.08
C GLY A 229 -6.31 0.38 18.23
N PRO A 230 -7.54 0.47 17.71
CA PRO A 230 -8.02 1.66 17.01
C PRO A 230 -8.17 2.85 17.95
N GLY A 231 -7.96 4.06 17.44
CA GLY A 231 -8.29 5.30 18.13
C GLY A 231 -9.80 5.50 18.27
N GLY A 232 -10.22 6.21 19.32
CA GLY A 232 -11.61 6.51 19.60
C GLY A 232 -12.18 7.57 18.65
N PHE A 233 -13.44 7.43 18.28
CA PHE A 233 -14.20 8.42 17.54
C PHE A 233 -14.45 9.70 18.38
N ALA A 234 -14.47 10.88 17.75
CA ALA A 234 -14.87 12.13 18.38
C ALA A 234 -16.00 12.81 17.58
N ALA A 235 -17.13 13.05 18.22
CA ALA A 235 -18.29 13.67 17.56
C ALA A 235 -18.07 15.17 17.24
N PHE A 236 -17.33 15.91 18.08
CA PHE A 236 -17.18 17.37 17.98
C PHE A 236 -15.75 17.87 18.19
N GLY A 237 -14.74 17.02 17.94
CA GLY A 237 -13.33 17.42 18.15
C GLY A 237 -12.40 16.53 17.38
N ASN A 238 -11.27 16.13 17.98
CA ASN A 238 -10.25 15.38 17.28
C ASN A 238 -10.42 13.86 17.51
N GLY A 239 -10.22 13.06 16.50
CA GLY A 239 -10.16 11.59 16.62
C GLY A 239 -8.94 11.15 17.44
N GLY A 240 -9.07 10.05 18.17
CA GLY A 240 -7.96 9.43 18.90
C GLY A 240 -6.93 8.82 17.95
N ALA A 241 -5.64 8.87 18.30
CA ALA A 241 -4.61 8.17 17.54
C ALA A 241 -4.77 6.64 17.65
N GLY A 242 -4.43 5.89 16.59
CA GLY A 242 -4.29 4.45 16.63
C GLY A 242 -3.09 4.01 17.48
N GLY A 243 -3.19 2.86 18.14
CA GLY A 243 -2.10 2.27 18.90
C GLY A 243 -1.03 1.64 18.00
N ASN A 244 0.21 1.62 18.42
CA ASN A 244 1.28 0.97 17.64
C ASN A 244 1.15 -0.56 17.74
N GLY A 245 1.54 -1.27 16.66
CA GLY A 245 1.71 -2.71 16.67
C GLY A 245 2.91 -3.17 17.50
N GLY A 246 2.81 -4.34 18.13
CA GLY A 246 3.89 -4.96 18.89
C GLY A 246 4.98 -5.59 18.01
N ALA A 247 6.19 -5.70 18.54
CA ALA A 247 7.29 -6.34 17.82
C ALA A 247 7.13 -7.87 17.77
N SER A 248 7.64 -8.49 16.70
CA SER A 248 7.68 -9.96 16.55
C SER A 248 8.77 -10.63 17.33
N GLY A 249 8.69 -11.97 17.45
CA GLY A 249 9.73 -12.82 17.99
C GLY A 249 11.04 -12.75 17.20
N SER A 250 12.17 -12.91 17.92
CA SER A 250 13.51 -12.77 17.35
C SER A 250 13.99 -13.94 16.50
N LEU A 251 13.30 -15.08 16.53
CA LEU A 251 13.65 -16.27 15.72
C LEU A 251 12.77 -16.37 14.46
N PHE A 252 11.47 -16.28 14.62
CA PHE A 252 10.46 -16.20 13.56
C PHE A 252 9.36 -15.27 14.04
N GLY A 253 8.99 -14.31 13.17
CA GLY A 253 7.88 -13.47 13.55
C GLY A 253 7.45 -12.43 12.55
N VAL A 254 6.23 -12.00 12.72
CA VAL A 254 5.59 -10.91 12.00
C VAL A 254 5.28 -9.83 13.02
N GLY A 255 5.68 -8.60 12.78
CA GLY A 255 5.27 -7.45 13.58
C GLY A 255 3.76 -7.25 13.54
N GLY A 256 3.16 -6.79 14.62
CA GLY A 256 1.74 -6.46 14.66
C GLY A 256 1.42 -5.23 13.81
N ALA A 257 0.25 -5.16 13.21
CA ALA A 257 -0.18 -3.96 12.50
C ALA A 257 -0.48 -2.81 13.47
N GLY A 258 -0.27 -1.57 13.03
CA GLY A 258 -0.72 -0.37 13.73
C GLY A 258 -2.25 -0.27 13.74
N GLY A 259 -2.83 0.31 14.78
CA GLY A 259 -4.26 0.60 14.87
C GLY A 259 -4.65 1.77 13.98
N VAL A 260 -5.88 1.76 13.47
CA VAL A 260 -6.42 2.89 12.71
C VAL A 260 -6.69 4.09 13.61
N GLY A 261 -6.50 5.30 13.09
CA GLY A 261 -6.89 6.54 13.76
C GLY A 261 -8.41 6.68 13.88
N GLY A 262 -8.88 7.30 14.94
CA GLY A 262 -10.32 7.58 15.14
C GLY A 262 -10.84 8.63 14.17
N SER A 263 -12.05 8.44 13.66
CA SER A 263 -12.72 9.46 12.85
C SER A 263 -13.25 10.62 13.72
N SER A 264 -13.46 11.80 13.12
CA SER A 264 -13.92 12.98 13.86
C SER A 264 -14.63 14.01 12.98
N GLU A 265 -15.16 15.07 13.58
CA GLU A 265 -15.61 16.25 12.85
C GLU A 265 -14.45 17.20 12.52
N ASP A 266 -13.46 17.37 13.41
CA ASP A 266 -12.42 18.39 13.24
C ASP A 266 -11.15 17.82 12.62
N VAL A 267 -10.36 17.04 13.37
CA VAL A 267 -9.12 16.44 12.87
C VAL A 267 -9.16 14.91 13.09
N GLY A 268 -9.04 14.13 12.05
CA GLY A 268 -8.92 12.70 12.14
C GLY A 268 -7.71 12.26 12.96
N GLY A 269 -7.84 11.21 13.77
CA GLY A 269 -6.72 10.66 14.52
C GLY A 269 -5.65 10.07 13.59
N THR A 270 -4.38 10.14 13.96
CA THR A 270 -3.29 9.51 13.21
C THR A 270 -3.35 7.98 13.34
N GLY A 271 -2.96 7.24 12.30
CA GLY A 271 -2.76 5.80 12.37
C GLY A 271 -1.56 5.43 13.25
N GLY A 272 -1.65 4.30 13.93
CA GLY A 272 -0.54 3.74 14.71
C GLY A 272 0.56 3.17 13.82
N ALA A 273 1.81 3.17 14.26
CA ALA A 273 2.90 2.54 13.53
C ALA A 273 2.80 1.01 13.59
N GLY A 274 3.23 0.32 12.52
CA GLY A 274 3.41 -1.12 12.52
C GLY A 274 4.55 -1.58 13.41
N GLY A 275 4.42 -2.76 14.00
CA GLY A 275 5.43 -3.37 14.85
C GLY A 275 6.65 -3.87 14.07
N ALA A 276 7.81 -3.88 14.72
CA ALA A 276 9.03 -4.38 14.08
C ALA A 276 8.98 -5.91 13.87
N GLY A 277 9.34 -6.36 12.67
CA GLY A 277 9.54 -7.76 12.32
C GLY A 277 11.00 -8.17 12.57
N ARG A 278 11.26 -8.93 13.63
CA ARG A 278 12.60 -9.40 14.00
C ARG A 278 12.64 -10.90 13.85
N GLY A 279 13.46 -11.43 12.95
CA GLY A 279 13.56 -12.87 12.80
C GLY A 279 14.95 -13.29 12.35
N LEU A 280 15.47 -14.38 12.95
CA LEU A 280 16.78 -14.90 12.56
C LEU A 280 16.79 -15.31 11.08
N PHE A 281 15.72 -15.91 10.60
CA PHE A 281 15.60 -16.35 9.20
C PHE A 281 14.67 -15.46 8.39
N LEU A 282 13.52 -15.10 8.98
CA LEU A 282 12.45 -14.34 8.34
C LEU A 282 11.96 -13.25 9.28
N GLY A 283 12.09 -11.99 8.88
CA GLY A 283 11.54 -10.82 9.55
C GLY A 283 10.52 -10.14 8.66
N LEU A 284 9.27 -10.00 9.15
CA LEU A 284 8.21 -9.25 8.47
C LEU A 284 7.74 -8.12 9.38
N GLY A 285 7.89 -6.88 8.93
CA GLY A 285 7.35 -5.70 9.62
C GLY A 285 5.81 -5.72 9.56
N GLY A 286 5.15 -5.20 10.57
CA GLY A 286 3.70 -4.97 10.55
C GLY A 286 3.36 -3.71 9.76
N ASP A 287 2.18 -3.65 9.16
CA ASP A 287 1.74 -2.47 8.41
C ASP A 287 1.34 -1.34 9.36
N GLY A 288 1.49 -0.10 8.91
CA GLY A 288 0.98 1.08 9.60
C GLY A 288 -0.55 1.14 9.56
N GLY A 289 -1.17 1.68 10.60
CA GLY A 289 -2.62 1.91 10.65
C GLY A 289 -3.02 3.08 9.75
N ALA A 290 -4.22 3.06 9.17
CA ALA A 290 -4.74 4.18 8.43
C ALA A 290 -5.08 5.37 9.36
N GLY A 291 -4.96 6.59 8.85
CA GLY A 291 -5.46 7.79 9.51
C GLY A 291 -6.98 7.85 9.55
N GLY A 292 -7.53 8.51 10.55
CA GLY A 292 -8.97 8.70 10.70
C GLY A 292 -9.53 9.73 9.70
N THR A 293 -10.75 9.51 9.24
CA THR A 293 -11.47 10.48 8.40
C THR A 293 -12.05 11.61 9.25
N SER A 294 -12.19 12.80 8.66
CA SER A 294 -12.84 13.93 9.33
C SER A 294 -13.60 14.82 8.36
N ASN A 295 -14.35 15.81 8.91
CA ASN A 295 -14.94 16.85 8.09
C ASN A 295 -13.86 17.89 7.69
N ASN A 296 -12.96 18.28 8.58
CA ASN A 296 -11.96 19.32 8.29
C ASN A 296 -10.63 18.73 7.79
N ASN A 297 -9.86 18.08 8.67
CA ASN A 297 -8.55 17.58 8.28
C ASN A 297 -8.44 16.09 8.57
N GLY A 298 -8.21 15.27 7.53
CA GLY A 298 -7.95 13.84 7.68
C GLY A 298 -6.70 13.59 8.55
N GLY A 299 -6.67 12.51 9.29
CA GLY A 299 -5.51 12.07 10.05
C GLY A 299 -4.46 11.40 9.17
N ASP A 300 -3.19 11.51 9.52
CA ASP A 300 -2.11 10.86 8.78
C ASP A 300 -2.07 9.34 9.01
N GLY A 301 -1.62 8.60 8.02
CA GLY A 301 -1.34 7.18 8.13
C GLY A 301 -0.12 6.89 9.01
N GLY A 302 -0.15 5.78 9.75
CA GLY A 302 0.97 5.30 10.55
C GLY A 302 2.10 4.74 9.69
N ALA A 303 3.34 4.84 10.16
CA ALA A 303 4.48 4.22 9.45
C ALA A 303 4.41 2.68 9.53
N GLY A 304 4.88 2.01 8.47
CA GLY A 304 5.12 0.57 8.48
C GLY A 304 6.26 0.18 9.42
N GLY A 305 6.17 -1.01 9.98
CA GLY A 305 7.19 -1.57 10.89
C GLY A 305 8.46 -1.95 10.14
N THR A 306 9.61 -1.73 10.77
CA THR A 306 10.90 -2.17 10.23
C THR A 306 11.01 -3.69 10.25
N ALA A 307 11.81 -4.27 9.35
CA ALA A 307 12.08 -5.70 9.33
C ALA A 307 13.58 -6.01 9.37
N GLY A 308 13.93 -7.07 10.08
CA GLY A 308 15.31 -7.58 10.13
C GLY A 308 15.34 -9.10 10.07
N GLY A 309 16.15 -9.67 9.17
CA GLY A 309 16.29 -11.11 9.01
C GLY A 309 17.68 -11.46 8.49
N ARG A 310 18.09 -12.73 8.58
CA ARG A 310 19.34 -13.16 7.96
C ARG A 310 19.16 -13.57 6.50
N LEU A 311 18.00 -14.13 6.12
CA LEU A 311 17.73 -14.61 4.77
C LEU A 311 16.66 -13.78 4.07
N PHE A 312 15.54 -13.52 4.75
CA PHE A 312 14.39 -12.81 4.20
C PHE A 312 13.94 -11.70 5.15
N SER A 313 13.70 -10.52 4.59
CA SER A 313 13.23 -9.38 5.36
C SER A 313 12.29 -8.53 4.51
N LEU A 314 11.08 -8.29 5.00
CA LEU A 314 10.12 -7.40 4.34
C LEU A 314 9.64 -6.34 5.35
N GLY A 315 9.86 -5.08 5.03
CA GLY A 315 9.31 -3.95 5.79
C GLY A 315 7.79 -3.92 5.67
N GLY A 316 7.08 -3.49 6.70
CA GLY A 316 5.64 -3.28 6.65
C GLY A 316 5.29 -2.07 5.79
N ASP A 317 4.12 -2.07 5.16
CA ASP A 317 3.64 -0.94 4.38
C ASP A 317 3.17 0.21 5.29
N GLY A 318 3.27 1.43 4.81
CA GLY A 318 2.71 2.61 5.47
C GLY A 318 1.18 2.60 5.42
N GLY A 319 0.53 3.12 6.47
CA GLY A 319 -0.92 3.29 6.51
C GLY A 319 -1.39 4.43 5.60
N ASN A 320 -2.61 4.34 5.10
CA ASN A 320 -3.18 5.39 4.26
C ASN A 320 -3.57 6.61 5.09
N GLY A 321 -3.48 7.80 4.50
CA GLY A 321 -4.02 9.03 5.07
C GLY A 321 -5.55 9.03 5.10
N GLY A 322 -6.12 9.68 6.09
CA GLY A 322 -7.57 9.87 6.24
C GLY A 322 -8.12 10.94 5.31
N ALA A 323 -9.39 10.82 4.93
CA ALA A 323 -10.05 11.82 4.09
C ALA A 323 -10.57 13.01 4.90
N GLY A 324 -10.52 14.21 4.30
CA GLY A 324 -11.26 15.40 4.72
C GLY A 324 -12.47 15.60 3.80
N THR A 325 -13.69 15.80 4.34
CA THR A 325 -14.92 15.72 3.55
C THR A 325 -15.70 17.05 3.44
N ALA A 326 -15.43 18.03 4.26
CA ALA A 326 -16.10 19.35 4.17
C ALA A 326 -15.39 20.26 3.15
N ILE A 327 -16.12 21.24 2.65
CA ILE A 327 -15.58 22.26 1.74
C ILE A 327 -14.42 22.98 2.42
N GLY A 328 -13.27 23.00 1.77
CA GLY A 328 -12.04 23.59 2.29
C GLY A 328 -11.18 22.66 3.16
N SER A 329 -11.59 21.39 3.31
CA SER A 329 -10.85 20.40 4.09
C SER A 329 -9.57 19.94 3.40
N ASN A 330 -8.60 19.52 4.21
CA ASN A 330 -7.39 18.85 3.77
C ASN A 330 -7.43 17.37 4.15
N ALA A 331 -6.78 16.54 3.37
CA ALA A 331 -6.59 15.14 3.72
C ALA A 331 -5.34 14.92 4.57
N GLY A 332 -5.27 13.77 5.23
CA GLY A 332 -4.04 13.28 5.88
C GLY A 332 -3.08 12.65 4.88
N ASP A 333 -1.81 12.68 5.22
CA ASP A 333 -0.74 12.07 4.43
C ASP A 333 -0.66 10.55 4.65
N GLY A 334 -0.15 9.83 3.64
CA GLY A 334 0.19 8.41 3.78
C GLY A 334 1.42 8.21 4.67
N GLY A 335 1.40 7.16 5.49
CA GLY A 335 2.53 6.77 6.33
C GLY A 335 3.70 6.24 5.50
N ALA A 336 4.92 6.40 6.00
CA ALA A 336 6.10 5.82 5.35
C ALA A 336 6.11 4.29 5.46
N GLY A 337 6.63 3.59 4.44
CA GLY A 337 6.93 2.17 4.50
C GLY A 337 8.10 1.87 5.44
N GLY A 338 8.10 0.71 6.07
CA GLY A 338 9.15 0.27 6.98
C GLY A 338 10.43 -0.16 6.27
N ASP A 339 11.57 0.14 6.84
CA ASP A 339 12.85 -0.32 6.33
C ASP A 339 13.06 -1.82 6.56
N SER A 340 13.86 -2.45 5.69
CA SER A 340 14.22 -3.85 5.82
C SER A 340 15.71 -4.10 5.67
N SER A 341 16.21 -5.13 6.37
CA SER A 341 17.61 -5.53 6.25
C SER A 341 17.80 -7.04 6.35
N ALA A 342 18.67 -7.59 5.48
CA ALA A 342 19.05 -9.00 5.53
C ALA A 342 20.57 -9.17 5.41
N LEU A 343 21.10 -10.30 5.93
CA LEU A 343 22.52 -10.61 5.78
C LEU A 343 22.79 -11.24 4.40
N ILE A 344 22.03 -12.27 4.06
CA ILE A 344 22.17 -13.01 2.79
C ILE A 344 20.75 -13.25 2.25
N GLY A 345 20.52 -12.99 0.96
CA GLY A 345 19.26 -13.30 0.30
C GLY A 345 18.47 -12.07 -0.13
N TYR A 346 17.36 -11.76 0.54
CA TYR A 346 16.44 -10.74 0.07
C TYR A 346 15.95 -9.80 1.19
N ALA A 347 16.02 -8.49 0.93
CA ALA A 347 15.39 -7.48 1.78
C ALA A 347 14.61 -6.49 0.91
N GLN A 348 13.34 -6.26 1.26
CA GLN A 348 12.51 -5.26 0.61
C GLN A 348 11.91 -4.31 1.63
N GLY A 349 12.12 -3.02 1.42
CA GLY A 349 11.40 -1.99 2.17
C GLY A 349 9.90 -2.03 1.88
N GLY A 350 9.09 -1.69 2.86
CA GLY A 350 7.64 -1.55 2.69
C GLY A 350 7.28 -0.38 1.79
N SER A 351 6.13 -0.42 1.15
CA SER A 351 5.62 0.68 0.34
C SER A 351 5.09 1.82 1.22
N GLY A 352 5.16 3.04 0.75
CA GLY A 352 4.47 4.17 1.39
C GLY A 352 2.95 4.04 1.28
N GLY A 353 2.23 4.53 2.28
CA GLY A 353 0.77 4.60 2.29
C GLY A 353 0.23 5.63 1.29
N LEU A 354 -1.03 5.49 0.92
CA LEU A 354 -1.69 6.44 0.02
C LEU A 354 -2.05 7.72 0.78
N GLY A 355 -1.94 8.88 0.14
CA GLY A 355 -2.52 10.12 0.64
C GLY A 355 -4.06 10.07 0.63
N GLY A 356 -4.70 10.70 1.59
CA GLY A 356 -6.16 10.79 1.70
C GLY A 356 -6.78 11.72 0.65
N PHE A 357 -8.10 11.64 0.46
CA PHE A 357 -8.85 12.60 -0.35
C PHE A 357 -9.24 13.82 0.49
N GLY A 358 -9.04 15.04 -0.06
CA GLY A 358 -9.46 16.30 0.57
C GLY A 358 -10.20 17.23 -0.39
N GLU A 359 -11.13 18.03 0.10
CA GLU A 359 -11.86 19.00 -0.74
C GLU A 359 -10.96 20.17 -1.22
N SER A 360 -9.99 20.58 -0.42
CA SER A 360 -9.02 21.63 -0.79
C SER A 360 -7.71 21.04 -1.27
N THR A 361 -7.07 20.20 -0.43
CA THR A 361 -5.81 19.55 -0.77
C THR A 361 -5.87 18.06 -0.48
N GLY A 362 -5.44 17.25 -1.42
CA GLY A 362 -5.17 15.83 -1.22
C GLY A 362 -3.94 15.63 -0.33
N GLY A 363 -3.91 14.58 0.47
CA GLY A 363 -2.74 14.21 1.27
C GLY A 363 -1.58 13.69 0.40
N ASP A 364 -0.37 13.89 0.84
CA ASP A 364 0.80 13.35 0.15
C ASP A 364 0.91 11.83 0.34
N GLY A 365 1.43 11.12 -0.64
CA GLY A 365 1.77 9.71 -0.52
C GLY A 365 2.99 9.50 0.38
N GLY A 366 2.98 8.44 1.18
CA GLY A 366 4.08 8.09 2.07
C GLY A 366 5.36 7.68 1.32
N LEU A 367 6.50 7.82 1.96
CA LEU A 367 7.78 7.37 1.40
C LEU A 367 7.87 5.85 1.40
N GLY A 368 8.53 5.26 0.40
CA GLY A 368 8.91 3.84 0.44
C GLY A 368 10.07 3.59 1.41
N GLY A 369 10.03 2.46 2.12
CA GLY A 369 11.10 2.03 3.02
C GLY A 369 12.37 1.55 2.30
N ALA A 370 13.50 1.58 2.95
CA ALA A 370 14.77 1.08 2.39
C ALA A 370 14.87 -0.46 2.48
N GLY A 371 15.54 -1.07 1.47
CA GLY A 371 15.92 -2.48 1.49
C GLY A 371 17.42 -2.64 1.41
N ALA A 372 18.04 -3.24 2.43
CA ALA A 372 19.50 -3.41 2.49
C ALA A 372 19.92 -4.86 2.70
N VAL A 373 20.85 -5.36 1.88
CA VAL A 373 21.39 -6.74 1.97
C VAL A 373 22.90 -6.73 1.85
N LEU A 374 23.58 -7.58 2.62
CA LEU A 374 25.02 -7.73 2.44
C LEU A 374 25.31 -8.53 1.15
N ILE A 375 24.71 -9.70 0.98
CA ILE A 375 24.88 -10.55 -0.21
C ILE A 375 23.50 -10.96 -0.73
N GLY A 376 23.11 -10.49 -1.91
CA GLY A 376 21.82 -10.83 -2.51
C GLY A 376 21.10 -9.61 -3.11
N THR A 377 19.82 -9.47 -2.82
CA THR A 377 18.97 -8.43 -3.42
C THR A 377 18.37 -7.54 -2.35
N GLY A 378 18.75 -6.26 -2.38
CA GLY A 378 18.13 -5.20 -1.57
C GLY A 378 17.24 -4.32 -2.45
N VAL A 379 15.95 -4.25 -2.15
CA VAL A 379 14.96 -3.49 -2.92
C VAL A 379 14.31 -2.44 -2.05
N GLY A 380 14.30 -1.20 -2.50
CA GLY A 380 13.51 -0.14 -1.86
C GLY A 380 12.02 -0.33 -2.12
N GLY A 381 11.18 0.03 -1.15
CA GLY A 381 9.73 0.07 -1.29
C GLY A 381 9.27 1.15 -2.26
N PHE A 382 8.09 1.02 -2.82
CA PHE A 382 7.49 2.06 -3.67
C PHE A 382 7.00 3.24 -2.82
N GLY A 383 7.07 4.45 -3.38
CA GLY A 383 6.38 5.59 -2.79
C GLY A 383 4.86 5.44 -2.92
N GLY A 384 4.10 5.92 -1.95
CA GLY A 384 2.66 5.95 -1.95
C GLY A 384 2.09 6.93 -2.98
N LEU A 385 0.86 6.72 -3.42
CA LEU A 385 0.18 7.64 -4.33
C LEU A 385 -0.29 8.87 -3.56
N GLY A 386 -0.21 10.04 -4.17
CA GLY A 386 -0.83 11.25 -3.64
C GLY A 386 -2.36 11.16 -3.70
N GLY A 387 -3.02 11.72 -2.73
CA GLY A 387 -4.47 11.80 -2.61
C GLY A 387 -5.09 12.77 -3.61
N GLY A 388 -6.30 12.47 -4.05
CA GLY A 388 -7.07 13.37 -4.93
C GLY A 388 -7.68 14.54 -4.17
N SER A 389 -8.05 15.61 -4.89
CA SER A 389 -8.81 16.71 -4.31
C SER A 389 -9.69 17.41 -5.34
N ASN A 390 -10.56 18.31 -4.84
CA ASN A 390 -11.24 19.31 -5.68
C ASN A 390 -10.37 20.56 -5.94
N GLY A 391 -9.24 20.74 -5.25
CA GLY A 391 -8.31 21.86 -5.42
C GLY A 391 -6.94 21.44 -5.93
N THR A 392 -6.07 21.01 -5.04
CA THR A 392 -4.70 20.59 -5.35
C THR A 392 -4.49 19.12 -4.94
N GLY A 393 -4.15 18.27 -5.88
CA GLY A 393 -3.80 16.88 -5.61
C GLY A 393 -2.53 16.76 -4.77
N GLY A 394 -2.47 15.79 -3.87
CA GLY A 394 -1.30 15.50 -3.05
C GLY A 394 -0.12 14.98 -3.89
N ALA A 395 1.10 15.19 -3.45
CA ALA A 395 2.28 14.65 -4.12
C ALA A 395 2.38 13.13 -3.92
N GLY A 396 2.93 12.42 -4.89
CA GLY A 396 3.34 11.03 -4.73
C GLY A 396 4.58 10.92 -3.84
N GLY A 397 4.64 9.90 -2.99
CA GLY A 397 5.78 9.63 -2.14
C GLY A 397 7.04 9.21 -2.93
N ALA A 398 8.22 9.47 -2.41
CA ALA A 398 9.44 8.99 -3.01
C ALA A 398 9.64 7.48 -2.76
N GLY A 399 10.25 6.79 -3.72
CA GLY A 399 10.65 5.41 -3.56
C GLY A 399 11.80 5.24 -2.58
N GLY A 400 11.84 4.12 -1.88
CA GLY A 400 12.88 3.77 -0.93
C GLY A 400 14.20 3.37 -1.62
N THR A 401 15.28 3.40 -0.90
CA THR A 401 16.60 3.01 -1.39
C THR A 401 16.77 1.49 -1.37
N GLY A 402 17.46 0.94 -2.39
CA GLY A 402 17.90 -0.44 -2.40
C GLY A 402 19.42 -0.54 -2.37
N ALA A 403 19.98 -1.25 -1.40
CA ALA A 403 21.43 -1.33 -1.24
C ALA A 403 21.93 -2.76 -1.08
N THR A 404 23.08 -3.08 -1.68
CA THR A 404 23.77 -4.36 -1.49
C THR A 404 25.28 -4.19 -1.53
N LEU A 405 26.01 -5.06 -0.81
CA LEU A 405 27.44 -5.17 -0.99
C LEU A 405 27.75 -6.01 -2.23
N ILE A 406 27.12 -7.20 -2.36
CA ILE A 406 27.32 -8.08 -3.51
C ILE A 406 25.96 -8.53 -4.01
N GLY A 407 25.58 -8.12 -5.24
CA GLY A 407 24.32 -8.53 -5.85
C GLY A 407 23.55 -7.39 -6.52
N LEU A 408 22.25 -7.30 -6.24
CA LEU A 408 21.36 -6.28 -6.81
C LEU A 408 20.86 -5.33 -5.71
N GLY A 409 21.18 -4.06 -5.85
CA GLY A 409 20.57 -2.97 -5.08
C GLY A 409 19.64 -2.17 -6.00
N ALA A 410 18.32 -2.30 -5.80
CA ALA A 410 17.32 -1.62 -6.63
C ALA A 410 16.52 -0.61 -5.82
N GLY A 411 16.49 0.64 -6.23
CA GLY A 411 15.61 1.66 -5.65
C GLY A 411 14.14 1.40 -6.01
N GLY A 412 13.23 1.73 -5.12
CA GLY A 412 11.79 1.68 -5.37
C GLY A 412 11.33 2.79 -6.30
N GLY A 413 10.24 2.60 -7.03
CA GLY A 413 9.63 3.65 -7.85
C GLY A 413 8.96 4.73 -6.99
N GLY A 414 8.93 5.95 -7.51
CA GLY A 414 8.14 7.05 -6.90
C GLY A 414 6.64 6.86 -7.14
N GLY A 415 5.83 7.33 -6.19
CA GLY A 415 4.37 7.30 -6.27
C GLY A 415 3.81 8.30 -7.29
N ILE A 416 2.61 8.03 -7.77
CA ILE A 416 1.89 8.93 -8.68
C ILE A 416 1.31 10.09 -7.88
N GLY A 417 1.35 11.31 -8.41
CA GLY A 417 0.70 12.49 -7.82
C GLY A 417 -0.83 12.39 -7.88
N GLY A 418 -1.50 12.95 -6.90
CA GLY A 418 -2.95 12.95 -6.79
C GLY A 418 -3.64 13.77 -7.88
N PHE A 419 -4.86 13.42 -8.23
CA PHE A 419 -5.67 14.15 -9.20
C PHE A 419 -6.37 15.36 -8.57
N ALA A 420 -6.63 16.40 -9.37
CA ALA A 420 -7.47 17.55 -9.03
C ALA A 420 -8.68 17.59 -9.97
N VAL A 421 -9.91 17.56 -9.42
CA VAL A 421 -11.15 17.68 -10.20
C VAL A 421 -11.94 18.87 -9.66
N ASN A 422 -12.03 19.94 -10.43
CA ASN A 422 -12.55 21.21 -9.91
C ASN A 422 -13.44 21.97 -10.94
N VAL A 423 -14.35 22.78 -10.45
CA VAL A 423 -15.04 23.81 -11.24
C VAL A 423 -14.16 25.08 -11.39
N GLY A 424 -13.19 25.29 -10.49
CA GLY A 424 -12.23 26.39 -10.52
C GLY A 424 -10.88 26.02 -11.16
N ASN A 425 -9.81 26.54 -10.60
CA ASN A 425 -8.44 26.21 -10.99
C ASN A 425 -7.95 25.01 -10.19
N GLY A 426 -7.45 23.98 -10.84
CA GLY A 426 -6.94 22.76 -10.20
C GLY A 426 -5.50 22.47 -10.59
N VAL A 427 -4.75 21.90 -9.65
CA VAL A 427 -3.36 21.49 -9.87
C VAL A 427 -3.21 20.03 -9.49
N GLY A 428 -2.80 19.20 -10.42
CA GLY A 428 -2.42 17.82 -10.13
C GLY A 428 -1.18 17.73 -9.23
N GLY A 429 -1.15 16.74 -8.34
CA GLY A 429 -0.02 16.51 -7.43
C GLY A 429 1.26 16.15 -8.17
N LEU A 430 2.41 16.40 -7.55
CA LEU A 430 3.70 16.03 -8.10
C LEU A 430 3.88 14.50 -8.07
N GLY A 431 4.55 13.93 -9.06
CA GLY A 431 5.04 12.56 -9.02
C GLY A 431 6.21 12.42 -8.04
N GLY A 432 6.25 11.34 -7.28
CA GLY A 432 7.32 11.03 -6.34
C GLY A 432 8.64 10.72 -7.04
N GLN A 433 9.75 10.97 -6.37
CA GLN A 433 11.08 10.63 -6.88
C GLN A 433 11.32 9.11 -6.79
N GLY A 434 12.07 8.57 -7.74
CA GLY A 434 12.57 7.21 -7.65
C GLY A 434 13.66 7.05 -6.59
N GLY A 435 13.66 5.93 -5.90
CA GLY A 435 14.68 5.60 -4.89
C GLY A 435 16.04 5.28 -5.51
N GLN A 436 17.10 5.43 -4.74
CA GLN A 436 18.45 5.11 -5.18
C GLN A 436 18.73 3.61 -5.13
N GLY A 437 19.49 3.10 -6.08
CA GLY A 437 19.98 1.73 -6.08
C GLY A 437 21.51 1.71 -6.01
N ALA A 438 22.09 0.96 -5.06
CA ALA A 438 23.52 0.89 -4.86
C ALA A 438 24.04 -0.54 -4.71
N ALA A 439 25.14 -0.87 -5.40
CA ALA A 439 25.87 -2.11 -5.20
C ALA A 439 27.39 -1.83 -5.15
N LEU A 440 28.12 -2.54 -4.27
CA LEU A 440 29.57 -2.50 -4.35
C LEU A 440 30.06 -3.38 -5.53
N ILE A 441 29.55 -4.61 -5.58
CA ILE A 441 29.83 -5.54 -6.69
C ILE A 441 28.50 -6.06 -7.22
N GLY A 442 28.14 -5.71 -8.47
CA GLY A 442 26.92 -6.17 -9.09
C GLY A 442 26.13 -5.09 -9.80
N LEU A 443 24.82 -5.01 -9.55
CA LEU A 443 23.92 -4.06 -10.18
C LEU A 443 23.34 -3.09 -9.13
N GLY A 444 23.59 -1.80 -9.32
CA GLY A 444 22.90 -0.73 -8.62
C GLY A 444 21.92 -0.04 -9.56
N ALA A 445 20.63 -0.25 -9.39
CA ALA A 445 19.59 0.29 -10.24
C ALA A 445 18.72 1.32 -9.50
N GLY A 446 18.67 2.56 -9.98
CA GLY A 446 17.73 3.56 -9.47
C GLY A 446 16.28 3.24 -9.86
N GLY A 447 15.34 3.56 -9.00
CA GLY A 447 13.89 3.42 -9.26
C GLY A 447 13.40 4.50 -10.22
N GLY A 448 12.32 4.23 -10.96
CA GLY A 448 11.66 5.22 -11.81
C GLY A 448 10.97 6.31 -11.01
N GLY A 449 10.92 7.53 -11.57
CA GLY A 449 10.10 8.61 -11.01
C GLY A 449 8.60 8.35 -11.23
N GLY A 450 7.77 8.83 -10.32
CA GLY A 450 6.31 8.72 -10.38
C GLY A 450 5.69 9.67 -11.41
N ILE A 451 4.51 9.34 -11.88
CA ILE A 451 3.73 10.16 -12.81
C ILE A 451 3.13 11.36 -12.05
N GLY A 452 3.14 12.55 -12.65
CA GLY A 452 2.41 13.71 -12.12
C GLY A 452 0.91 13.52 -12.16
N GLY A 453 0.20 14.10 -11.20
CA GLY A 453 -1.25 13.99 -11.08
C GLY A 453 -2.01 14.72 -12.18
N PHE A 454 -3.22 14.27 -12.46
CA PHE A 454 -4.10 14.84 -13.47
C PHE A 454 -4.88 16.05 -12.93
N ALA A 455 -5.12 17.06 -13.76
CA ALA A 455 -6.05 18.16 -13.49
C ALA A 455 -7.21 18.13 -14.48
N VAL A 456 -8.44 17.95 -13.97
CA VAL A 456 -9.67 17.92 -14.79
C VAL A 456 -10.58 19.05 -14.29
N ASN A 457 -10.66 20.15 -15.02
CA ASN A 457 -11.29 21.37 -14.51
C ASN A 457 -12.21 22.08 -15.53
N VAL A 458 -13.19 22.83 -15.04
CA VAL A 458 -13.92 23.80 -15.86
C VAL A 458 -13.14 25.12 -15.99
N GLY A 459 -12.30 25.47 -15.01
CA GLY A 459 -11.39 26.60 -15.05
C GLY A 459 -10.04 26.28 -15.70
N ASN A 460 -8.98 26.91 -15.22
CA ASN A 460 -7.62 26.58 -15.65
C ASN A 460 -7.06 25.40 -14.89
N GLY A 461 -6.28 24.55 -15.54
CA GLY A 461 -5.68 23.40 -14.89
C GLY A 461 -4.22 23.21 -15.24
N VAL A 462 -3.47 22.73 -14.27
CA VAL A 462 -2.06 22.37 -14.44
C VAL A 462 -1.85 20.92 -14.02
N GLY A 463 -1.38 20.09 -14.93
CA GLY A 463 -0.93 18.74 -14.60
C GLY A 463 0.29 18.76 -13.69
N GLY A 464 0.37 17.84 -12.75
CA GLY A 464 1.51 17.69 -11.84
C GLY A 464 2.81 17.36 -12.57
N LEU A 465 3.95 17.71 -12.01
CA LEU A 465 5.25 17.36 -12.58
C LEU A 465 5.52 15.86 -12.38
N GLY A 466 6.16 15.23 -13.35
CA GLY A 466 6.70 13.88 -13.20
C GLY A 466 7.89 13.85 -12.22
N GLY A 467 7.98 12.81 -11.41
CA GLY A 467 9.07 12.61 -10.46
C GLY A 467 10.41 12.32 -11.15
N GLN A 468 11.50 12.67 -10.51
CA GLN A 468 12.85 12.35 -11.01
C GLN A 468 13.14 10.85 -10.83
N GLY A 469 13.90 10.26 -11.74
CA GLY A 469 14.45 8.93 -11.59
C GLY A 469 15.54 8.86 -10.52
N GLY A 470 15.59 7.76 -9.79
CA GLY A 470 16.59 7.50 -8.77
C GLY A 470 17.99 7.23 -9.37
N GLN A 471 19.02 7.49 -8.60
CA GLN A 471 20.41 7.21 -9.03
C GLN A 471 20.72 5.72 -8.89
N GLY A 472 21.52 5.21 -9.82
CA GLY A 472 22.08 3.87 -9.76
C GLY A 472 23.59 3.89 -9.68
N ALA A 473 24.19 3.21 -8.70
CA ALA A 473 25.64 3.22 -8.51
C ALA A 473 26.21 1.81 -8.31
N ALA A 474 27.32 1.51 -8.97
CA ALA A 474 28.12 0.31 -8.70
C ALA A 474 29.60 0.64 -8.64
N LEU A 475 30.36 -0.02 -7.73
CA LEU A 475 31.84 0.09 -7.80
C LEU A 475 32.35 -0.81 -8.93
N ILE A 476 31.91 -2.07 -8.95
CA ILE A 476 32.27 -3.03 -10.02
C ILE A 476 30.96 -3.62 -10.54
N GLY A 477 30.61 -3.32 -11.81
CA GLY A 477 29.39 -3.85 -12.41
C GLY A 477 28.61 -2.82 -13.19
N LEU A 478 27.29 -2.78 -12.97
CA LEU A 478 26.37 -1.87 -13.65
C LEU A 478 25.72 -0.91 -12.66
N GLY A 479 25.92 0.38 -12.87
CA GLY A 479 25.16 1.46 -12.22
C GLY A 479 24.15 2.06 -13.20
N ALA A 480 22.87 1.79 -13.02
CA ALA A 480 21.81 2.26 -13.91
C ALA A 480 20.90 3.27 -13.21
N GLY A 481 20.79 4.47 -13.72
CA GLY A 481 19.80 5.45 -13.25
C GLY A 481 18.37 5.06 -13.66
N GLY A 482 17.40 5.37 -12.82
CA GLY A 482 15.99 5.17 -13.11
C GLY A 482 15.43 6.18 -14.11
N GLY A 483 14.39 5.84 -14.86
CA GLY A 483 13.72 6.77 -15.76
C GLY A 483 12.97 7.87 -15.00
N GLY A 484 12.87 9.06 -15.59
CA GLY A 484 12.00 10.12 -15.09
C GLY A 484 10.52 9.79 -15.31
N GLY A 485 9.68 10.27 -14.41
CA GLY A 485 8.23 10.09 -14.47
C GLY A 485 7.56 10.96 -15.54
N ILE A 486 6.40 10.56 -15.98
CA ILE A 486 5.59 11.30 -16.94
C ILE A 486 4.92 12.50 -16.26
N GLY A 487 4.87 13.66 -16.91
CA GLY A 487 4.10 14.81 -16.44
C GLY A 487 2.59 14.55 -16.47
N GLY A 488 1.87 15.11 -15.53
CA GLY A 488 0.41 14.96 -15.41
C GLY A 488 -0.35 15.63 -16.54
N PHE A 489 -1.54 15.14 -16.81
CA PHE A 489 -2.41 15.66 -17.86
C PHE A 489 -3.30 16.79 -17.35
N ALA A 490 -3.57 17.80 -18.19
CA ALA A 490 -4.54 18.85 -17.95
C ALA A 490 -5.69 18.74 -18.96
N VAL A 491 -6.91 18.46 -18.48
CA VAL A 491 -8.12 18.36 -19.30
C VAL A 491 -9.09 19.45 -18.83
N ASN A 492 -9.24 20.52 -19.58
CA ASN A 492 -9.94 21.70 -19.09
C ASN A 492 -10.87 22.35 -20.13
N VAL A 493 -11.88 23.09 -19.65
CA VAL A 493 -12.66 24.01 -20.50
C VAL A 493 -11.92 25.35 -20.63
N GLY A 494 -11.16 25.77 -19.61
CA GLY A 494 -10.28 26.95 -19.66
C GLY A 494 -8.93 26.68 -20.31
N ASN A 495 -7.90 27.37 -19.85
CA ASN A 495 -6.52 27.13 -20.28
C ASN A 495 -5.90 25.97 -19.51
N GLY A 496 -5.05 25.20 -20.15
CA GLY A 496 -4.40 24.07 -19.50
C GLY A 496 -2.93 23.95 -19.82
N VAL A 497 -2.16 23.51 -18.83
CA VAL A 497 -0.73 23.22 -18.98
C VAL A 497 -0.47 21.79 -18.54
N GLY A 498 0.05 20.96 -19.42
CA GLY A 498 0.55 19.64 -19.07
C GLY A 498 1.76 19.74 -18.13
N GLY A 499 1.89 18.83 -17.18
CA GLY A 499 3.02 18.76 -16.27
C GLY A 499 4.33 18.47 -16.98
N LEU A 500 5.46 18.91 -16.44
CA LEU A 500 6.76 18.59 -16.99
C LEU A 500 7.11 17.11 -16.73
N GLY A 501 7.79 16.46 -17.67
CA GLY A 501 8.38 15.15 -17.46
C GLY A 501 9.55 15.22 -16.46
N GLY A 502 9.69 14.19 -15.63
CA GLY A 502 10.78 14.09 -14.66
C GLY A 502 12.13 13.85 -15.33
N GLN A 503 13.21 14.25 -14.68
CA GLN A 503 14.56 13.96 -15.16
C GLN A 503 14.91 12.50 -14.92
N GLY A 504 15.72 11.92 -15.80
CA GLY A 504 16.32 10.61 -15.61
C GLY A 504 17.38 10.63 -14.51
N GLY A 505 17.48 9.55 -13.76
CA GLY A 505 18.49 9.37 -12.71
C GLY A 505 19.89 9.15 -13.28
N GLN A 506 20.91 9.48 -12.51
CA GLN A 506 22.30 9.26 -12.91
C GLN A 506 22.69 7.78 -12.72
N GLY A 507 23.53 7.27 -13.62
CA GLY A 507 24.13 5.95 -13.50
C GLY A 507 25.64 6.05 -13.41
N ALA A 508 26.24 5.43 -12.39
CA ALA A 508 27.69 5.51 -12.19
C ALA A 508 28.31 4.14 -11.93
N ALA A 509 29.45 3.85 -12.57
CA ALA A 509 30.30 2.71 -12.25
C ALA A 509 31.76 3.10 -12.17
N LEU A 510 32.56 2.50 -11.24
CA LEU A 510 34.00 2.66 -11.28
C LEU A 510 34.58 1.77 -12.39
N ILE A 511 34.19 0.48 -12.37
CA ILE A 511 34.60 -0.49 -13.40
C ILE A 511 33.34 -1.16 -13.93
N GLY A 512 32.99 -0.93 -15.21
CA GLY A 512 31.82 -1.53 -15.82
C GLY A 512 31.00 -0.57 -16.64
N LEU A 513 29.68 -0.56 -16.42
CA LEU A 513 28.74 0.27 -17.17
C LEU A 513 28.03 1.24 -16.22
N GLY A 514 28.16 2.53 -16.47
CA GLY A 514 27.35 3.59 -15.87
C GLY A 514 26.33 4.11 -16.89
N ALA A 515 25.05 3.79 -16.70
CA ALA A 515 23.99 4.18 -17.61
C ALA A 515 23.02 5.19 -16.96
N GLY A 516 22.85 6.36 -17.52
CA GLY A 516 21.83 7.32 -17.11
C GLY A 516 20.44 6.85 -17.52
N GLY A 517 19.43 7.14 -16.69
CA GLY A 517 18.02 6.86 -16.99
C GLY A 517 17.45 7.83 -18.03
N GLY A 518 16.43 7.42 -18.80
CA GLY A 518 15.74 8.29 -19.73
C GLY A 518 14.92 9.38 -19.01
N GLY A 519 14.79 10.54 -19.64
CA GLY A 519 13.87 11.58 -19.21
C GLY A 519 12.41 11.17 -19.41
N GLY A 520 11.53 11.65 -18.54
CA GLY A 520 10.10 11.41 -18.60
C GLY A 520 9.39 12.19 -19.69
N ILE A 521 8.25 11.71 -20.15
CA ILE A 521 7.41 12.38 -21.14
C ILE A 521 6.71 13.58 -20.49
N GLY A 522 6.60 14.71 -21.19
CA GLY A 522 5.78 15.86 -20.78
C GLY A 522 4.28 15.52 -20.80
N GLY A 523 3.53 16.09 -19.89
CA GLY A 523 2.08 15.86 -19.76
C GLY A 523 1.29 16.48 -20.91
N PHE A 524 0.12 15.94 -21.19
CA PHE A 524 -0.77 16.39 -22.27
C PHE A 524 -1.69 17.51 -21.77
N ALA A 525 -2.00 18.49 -22.65
CA ALA A 525 -3.02 19.49 -22.42
C ALA A 525 -4.16 19.30 -23.43
N VAL A 526 -5.37 18.98 -22.97
CA VAL A 526 -6.57 18.80 -23.78
C VAL A 526 -7.59 19.85 -23.33
N ASN A 527 -7.78 20.93 -24.12
CA ASN A 527 -8.54 22.07 -23.64
C ASN A 527 -9.48 22.67 -24.70
N VAL A 528 -10.52 23.37 -24.24
CA VAL A 528 -11.31 24.26 -25.12
C VAL A 528 -10.63 25.64 -25.26
N GLY A 529 -9.91 26.08 -24.23
CA GLY A 529 -9.08 27.30 -24.29
C GLY A 529 -7.70 27.07 -24.91
N ASN A 530 -6.72 27.85 -24.50
CA ASN A 530 -5.33 27.67 -24.92
C ASN A 530 -4.67 26.53 -24.11
N GLY A 531 -3.79 25.78 -24.73
CA GLY A 531 -3.09 24.70 -24.07
C GLY A 531 -1.61 24.62 -24.38
N VAL A 532 -0.83 24.24 -23.38
CA VAL A 532 0.60 24.01 -23.52
C VAL A 532 0.91 22.59 -23.05
N GLY A 533 1.48 21.78 -23.91
CA GLY A 533 2.04 20.49 -23.54
C GLY A 533 3.24 20.66 -22.59
N GLY A 534 3.39 19.77 -21.63
CA GLY A 534 4.51 19.78 -20.71
C GLY A 534 5.84 19.52 -21.41
N LEU A 535 6.94 20.03 -20.86
CA LEU A 535 8.28 19.75 -21.42
C LEU A 535 8.68 18.29 -21.11
N GLY A 536 9.38 17.64 -22.01
CA GLY A 536 10.06 16.37 -21.75
C GLY A 536 11.20 16.53 -20.75
N GLY A 537 11.38 15.53 -19.89
CA GLY A 537 12.44 15.51 -18.91
C GLY A 537 13.82 15.30 -19.55
N GLN A 538 14.86 15.78 -18.89
CA GLN A 538 16.23 15.54 -19.34
C GLN A 538 16.66 14.10 -19.06
N GLY A 539 17.49 13.53 -19.91
CA GLY A 539 18.15 12.26 -19.67
C GLY A 539 19.20 12.35 -18.56
N GLY A 540 19.34 11.30 -17.78
CA GLY A 540 20.34 11.21 -16.72
C GLY A 540 21.75 11.03 -17.27
N GLN A 541 22.75 11.42 -16.50
CA GLN A 541 24.14 11.23 -16.87
C GLN A 541 24.60 9.79 -16.62
N GLY A 542 25.45 9.26 -17.49
CA GLY A 542 26.09 7.98 -17.32
C GLY A 542 27.62 8.15 -17.22
N ALA A 543 28.24 7.61 -16.17
CA ALA A 543 29.66 7.75 -15.95
C ALA A 543 30.36 6.43 -15.64
N ALA A 544 31.51 6.17 -16.24
CA ALA A 544 32.38 5.07 -15.86
C ALA A 544 33.85 5.54 -15.78
N LEU A 545 34.64 5.02 -14.82
CA LEU A 545 36.08 5.25 -14.85
C LEU A 545 36.73 4.35 -15.91
N ILE A 546 36.42 3.05 -15.87
CA ILE A 546 36.88 2.07 -16.85
C ILE A 546 35.66 1.31 -17.38
N GLY A 547 35.32 1.48 -18.66
CA GLY A 547 34.19 0.80 -19.28
C GLY A 547 33.33 1.68 -20.15
N LEU A 548 32.02 1.62 -19.96
CA LEU A 548 31.05 2.38 -20.72
C LEU A 548 30.27 3.36 -19.83
N GLY A 549 30.34 4.65 -20.16
CA GLY A 549 29.47 5.69 -19.60
C GLY A 549 28.45 6.11 -20.65
N ALA A 550 27.14 5.75 -20.44
CA ALA A 550 26.10 6.05 -21.38
C ALA A 550 25.07 7.04 -20.77
N GLY A 551 24.87 8.18 -21.39
CA GLY A 551 23.81 9.11 -21.03
C GLY A 551 22.43 8.57 -21.41
N GLY A 552 21.41 8.86 -20.61
CA GLY A 552 20.01 8.51 -20.90
C GLY A 552 19.42 9.41 -21.98
N GLY A 553 18.43 8.93 -22.74
CA GLY A 553 17.70 9.74 -23.72
C GLY A 553 16.84 10.82 -23.05
N GLY A 554 16.66 11.96 -23.74
CA GLY A 554 15.69 12.99 -23.35
C GLY A 554 14.26 12.51 -23.55
N GLY A 555 13.37 12.98 -22.68
CA GLY A 555 11.93 12.67 -22.75
C GLY A 555 11.20 13.41 -23.89
N ILE A 556 10.10 12.86 -24.34
CA ILE A 556 9.25 13.46 -25.36
C ILE A 556 8.46 14.64 -24.75
N GLY A 557 8.33 15.75 -25.51
CA GLY A 557 7.47 16.86 -25.13
C GLY A 557 5.97 16.45 -25.15
N GLY A 558 5.20 17.03 -24.27
CA GLY A 558 3.75 16.74 -24.15
C GLY A 558 2.95 17.30 -25.30
N PHE A 559 1.82 16.68 -25.60
CA PHE A 559 0.92 17.09 -26.68
C PHE A 559 -0.07 18.16 -26.22
N ALA A 560 -0.41 19.10 -27.10
CA ALA A 560 -1.47 20.07 -26.92
C ALA A 560 -2.61 19.81 -27.92
N VAL A 561 -3.80 19.47 -27.45
CA VAL A 561 -5.00 19.24 -28.27
C VAL A 561 -6.05 20.24 -27.84
N ASN A 562 -6.26 21.31 -28.62
CA ASN A 562 -7.06 22.43 -28.19
C ASN A 562 -8.00 22.99 -29.28
N VAL A 563 -9.09 23.67 -28.87
CA VAL A 563 -9.90 24.50 -29.77
C VAL A 563 -9.26 25.88 -29.90
N GLY A 564 -8.59 26.39 -28.88
CA GLY A 564 -7.81 27.65 -28.95
C GLY A 564 -6.41 27.45 -29.53
N ASN A 565 -5.49 28.34 -29.17
CA ASN A 565 -4.08 28.20 -29.55
C ASN A 565 -3.40 27.11 -28.72
N GLY A 566 -2.46 26.40 -29.30
CA GLY A 566 -1.75 25.34 -28.61
C GLY A 566 -0.27 25.29 -28.92
N VAL A 567 0.51 24.97 -27.89
CA VAL A 567 1.96 24.80 -28.02
C VAL A 567 2.32 23.39 -27.54
N GLY A 568 2.94 22.58 -28.41
CA GLY A 568 3.55 21.32 -28.01
C GLY A 568 4.73 21.54 -27.06
N GLY A 569 4.89 20.68 -26.09
CA GLY A 569 6.02 20.75 -25.14
C GLY A 569 7.36 20.53 -25.84
N LEU A 570 8.44 21.10 -25.32
CA LEU A 570 9.79 20.86 -25.85
C LEU A 570 10.24 19.43 -25.52
N GLY A 571 10.99 18.80 -26.39
CA GLY A 571 11.70 17.57 -26.11
C GLY A 571 12.82 17.80 -25.05
N GLY A 572 13.03 16.82 -24.19
CA GLY A 572 14.09 16.87 -23.18
C GLY A 572 15.48 16.70 -23.80
N GLN A 573 16.49 17.24 -23.16
CA GLN A 573 17.90 17.04 -23.60
C GLN A 573 18.36 15.62 -23.27
N GLY A 574 19.21 15.05 -24.09
CA GLY A 574 19.92 13.82 -23.81
C GLY A 574 20.94 13.98 -22.68
N GLY A 575 21.13 12.96 -21.88
CA GLY A 575 22.12 12.95 -20.81
C GLY A 575 23.54 12.79 -21.33
N GLN A 576 24.51 13.27 -20.58
CA GLN A 576 25.94 13.12 -20.95
C GLN A 576 26.43 11.70 -20.62
N GLY A 577 27.27 11.15 -21.48
CA GLY A 577 28.00 9.91 -21.26
C GLY A 577 29.49 10.15 -21.12
N ALA A 578 30.11 9.70 -20.04
CA ALA A 578 31.52 9.92 -19.80
C ALA A 578 32.26 8.64 -19.40
N ALA A 579 33.48 8.44 -20.00
CA ALA A 579 34.39 7.41 -19.56
C ALA A 579 35.81 7.98 -19.47
N LEU A 580 36.63 7.53 -18.47
CA LEU A 580 38.06 7.84 -18.50
C LEU A 580 38.76 6.94 -19.51
N ILE A 581 38.52 5.64 -19.43
CA ILE A 581 39.06 4.64 -20.38
C ILE A 581 37.90 3.80 -20.89
N GLY A 582 37.57 3.88 -22.19
CA GLY A 582 36.49 3.09 -22.79
C GLY A 582 35.60 3.88 -23.73
N LEU A 583 34.29 3.76 -23.56
CA LEU A 583 33.31 4.44 -24.40
C LEU A 583 32.47 5.42 -23.57
N GLY A 584 32.45 6.69 -23.96
CA GLY A 584 31.52 7.70 -23.48
C GLY A 584 30.47 7.99 -24.54
N ALA A 585 29.22 7.62 -24.29
CA ALA A 585 28.11 7.83 -25.25
C ALA A 585 27.08 8.79 -24.67
N GLY A 586 26.80 9.90 -25.35
CA GLY A 586 25.70 10.80 -25.03
C GLY A 586 24.34 10.19 -25.40
N GLY A 587 23.34 10.49 -24.61
CA GLY A 587 21.93 10.09 -24.90
C GLY A 587 21.32 10.94 -25.99
N GLY A 588 20.37 10.39 -26.75
CA GLY A 588 19.62 11.15 -27.77
C GLY A 588 18.70 12.22 -27.14
N GLY A 589 18.48 13.32 -27.83
CA GLY A 589 17.48 14.32 -27.48
C GLY A 589 16.04 13.78 -27.68
N GLY A 590 15.12 14.24 -26.86
CA GLY A 590 13.70 13.88 -26.95
C GLY A 590 12.96 14.58 -28.09
N ILE A 591 11.92 13.98 -28.58
CA ILE A 591 11.06 14.54 -29.65
C ILE A 591 10.22 15.69 -29.06
N GLY A 592 10.03 16.78 -29.82
CA GLY A 592 9.11 17.86 -29.49
C GLY A 592 7.65 17.40 -29.54
N GLY A 593 6.82 17.93 -28.67
CA GLY A 593 5.40 17.59 -28.57
C GLY A 593 4.58 18.09 -29.75
N PHE A 594 3.53 17.37 -30.12
CA PHE A 594 2.61 17.73 -31.19
C PHE A 594 1.58 18.77 -30.71
N ALA A 595 1.15 19.68 -31.62
CA ALA A 595 0.04 20.59 -31.41
C ALA A 595 -1.08 20.31 -32.40
N VAL A 596 -2.22 19.83 -31.92
CA VAL A 596 -3.43 19.56 -32.74
C VAL A 596 -4.48 20.57 -32.33
N ASN A 597 -4.63 21.66 -33.10
CA ASN A 597 -5.45 22.80 -32.72
C ASN A 597 -6.36 23.26 -33.85
N VAL A 598 -7.48 23.91 -33.48
CA VAL A 598 -8.34 24.66 -34.45
C VAL A 598 -7.77 26.06 -34.63
N GLY A 599 -7.18 26.65 -33.60
CA GLY A 599 -6.45 27.92 -33.69
C GLY A 599 -4.99 27.75 -34.15
N ASN A 600 -4.16 28.76 -33.92
CA ASN A 600 -2.73 28.66 -34.25
C ASN A 600 -2.01 27.65 -33.36
N GLY A 601 -1.27 26.74 -33.97
CA GLY A 601 -0.47 25.73 -33.29
C GLY A 601 1.03 25.99 -33.46
N VAL A 602 1.80 25.65 -32.44
CA VAL A 602 3.25 25.58 -32.52
C VAL A 602 3.73 24.22 -32.03
N GLY A 603 4.39 23.45 -32.91
CA GLY A 603 5.05 22.21 -32.51
C GLY A 603 6.20 22.47 -31.53
N GLY A 604 6.40 21.59 -30.56
CA GLY A 604 7.51 21.69 -29.62
C GLY A 604 8.85 21.51 -30.31
N LEU A 605 9.91 22.17 -29.82
CA LEU A 605 11.26 21.97 -30.32
C LEU A 605 11.77 20.56 -29.93
N GLY A 606 12.57 19.93 -30.78
CA GLY A 606 13.34 18.75 -30.45
C GLY A 606 14.40 19.04 -29.38
N GLY A 607 14.66 18.08 -28.51
CA GLY A 607 15.71 18.20 -27.49
C GLY A 607 17.11 18.02 -28.09
N GLN A 608 18.12 18.63 -27.49
CA GLN A 608 19.50 18.45 -27.92
C GLN A 608 20.04 17.06 -27.51
N GLY A 609 20.91 16.48 -28.32
CA GLY A 609 21.66 15.28 -27.99
C GLY A 609 22.67 15.54 -26.86
N GLY A 610 22.91 14.56 -26.02
CA GLY A 610 23.90 14.61 -24.95
C GLY A 610 25.32 14.46 -25.48
N GLN A 611 26.30 15.04 -24.78
CA GLN A 611 27.69 14.88 -25.14
C GLN A 611 28.22 13.51 -24.75
N GLY A 612 29.12 12.94 -25.58
CA GLY A 612 29.83 11.71 -25.30
C GLY A 612 31.31 11.95 -25.16
N ALA A 613 31.92 11.72 -23.99
CA ALA A 613 33.30 12.00 -23.73
C ALA A 613 34.08 10.76 -23.30
N ALA A 614 35.27 10.53 -23.89
CA ALA A 614 36.21 9.57 -23.39
C ALA A 614 37.63 10.18 -23.40
N LEU A 615 38.44 10.04 -22.32
CA LEU A 615 39.81 10.48 -22.35
C LEU A 615 40.63 9.57 -23.28
N ILE A 616 40.46 8.25 -23.14
CA ILE A 616 41.09 7.22 -23.97
C ILE A 616 40.01 6.26 -24.47
N GLY A 617 39.73 6.19 -25.78
CA GLY A 617 38.76 5.28 -26.35
C GLY A 617 37.89 5.88 -27.42
N LEU A 618 36.57 5.88 -27.22
CA LEU A 618 35.59 6.44 -28.15
C LEU A 618 34.61 7.36 -27.40
N GLY A 619 34.47 8.59 -27.86
CA GLY A 619 33.45 9.55 -27.43
C GLY A 619 32.39 9.73 -28.52
N ALA A 620 31.13 9.36 -28.26
CA ALA A 620 30.05 9.49 -29.21
C ALA A 620 28.97 10.44 -28.66
N GLY A 621 28.67 11.52 -29.37
CA GLY A 621 27.56 12.39 -29.08
C GLY A 621 26.21 11.74 -29.41
N GLY A 622 25.16 12.06 -28.68
CA GLY A 622 23.81 11.61 -28.93
C GLY A 622 23.12 12.41 -30.04
N ALA A 623 22.21 11.80 -30.78
CA ALA A 623 21.47 12.50 -31.83
C ALA A 623 20.49 13.54 -31.23
N GLY A 624 20.24 14.63 -31.93
CA GLY A 624 19.20 15.60 -31.61
C GLY A 624 17.80 15.01 -31.84
N GLY A 625 16.83 15.43 -31.05
CA GLY A 625 15.43 15.01 -31.18
C GLY A 625 14.71 15.73 -32.33
N ALA A 626 13.74 15.07 -32.96
CA ALA A 626 12.92 15.71 -33.98
C ALA A 626 11.99 16.79 -33.36
N GLY A 627 11.70 17.83 -34.14
CA GLY A 627 10.68 18.82 -33.77
C GLY A 627 9.28 18.22 -33.82
N GLY A 628 8.38 18.74 -33.01
CA GLY A 628 6.96 18.35 -32.97
C GLY A 628 6.18 18.87 -34.15
N ALA A 629 5.19 18.08 -34.64
CA ALA A 629 4.32 18.49 -35.75
C ALA A 629 3.11 19.29 -35.23
N THR A 630 2.53 20.07 -36.15
CA THR A 630 1.24 20.76 -35.95
C THR A 630 0.36 20.61 -37.19
N VAL A 631 -0.98 20.63 -37.00
CA VAL A 631 -1.93 20.59 -38.09
C VAL A 631 -2.04 21.98 -38.72
N VAL A 632 -2.15 23.04 -37.92
CA VAL A 632 -2.27 24.43 -38.35
C VAL A 632 -1.23 25.24 -37.58
N GLY A 633 -0.26 25.79 -38.30
CA GLY A 633 0.74 26.68 -37.68
C GLY A 633 2.20 26.26 -37.95
N LEU A 634 3.09 26.60 -37.01
CA LEU A 634 4.53 26.41 -37.14
C LEU A 634 4.96 25.04 -36.58
N GLY A 635 5.62 24.19 -37.38
CA GLY A 635 6.32 22.99 -36.94
C GLY A 635 7.44 23.34 -35.94
N GLY A 636 7.79 22.43 -35.05
CA GLY A 636 8.92 22.60 -34.15
C GLY A 636 10.27 22.40 -34.88
N ASN A 637 11.30 23.15 -34.49
CA ASN A 637 12.66 22.91 -34.99
C ASN A 637 13.22 21.58 -34.43
N GLY A 638 14.07 20.92 -35.21
CA GLY A 638 14.88 19.80 -34.72
C GLY A 638 15.91 20.25 -33.68
N GLY A 639 16.26 19.37 -32.76
CA GLY A 639 17.33 19.60 -31.78
C GLY A 639 18.72 19.32 -32.35
N ASP A 640 19.75 20.00 -31.88
CA ASP A 640 21.11 19.76 -32.30
C ASP A 640 21.64 18.42 -31.77
N GLY A 641 22.53 17.79 -32.54
CA GLY A 641 23.30 16.62 -32.12
C GLY A 641 24.34 16.99 -31.06
N GLY A 642 24.63 16.07 -30.14
CA GLY A 642 25.65 16.25 -29.13
C GLY A 642 27.10 16.06 -29.68
N ASP A 643 28.05 16.76 -29.10
CA ASP A 643 29.46 16.57 -29.44
C ASP A 643 30.02 15.24 -28.89
N GLY A 644 30.96 14.63 -29.62
CA GLY A 644 31.59 13.38 -29.19
C GLY A 644 33.12 13.43 -29.33
N GLY A 645 33.82 12.98 -28.29
CA GLY A 645 35.29 12.87 -28.36
C GLY A 645 36.02 13.09 -27.02
N GLY A 646 37.30 13.33 -27.13
CA GLY A 646 38.21 13.58 -26.01
C GLY A 646 39.65 13.64 -26.46
N LEU A 647 40.63 13.78 -25.53
CA LEU A 647 42.00 14.11 -25.85
C LEU A 647 42.73 13.00 -26.65
N PHE A 648 42.57 11.73 -26.20
CA PHE A 648 43.22 10.56 -26.86
C PHE A 648 42.11 9.57 -27.34
N SER A 649 41.04 10.09 -27.89
CA SER A 649 39.87 9.31 -28.29
C SER A 649 39.46 9.58 -29.74
N ILE A 650 38.71 8.66 -30.32
CA ILE A 650 37.99 8.89 -31.55
C ILE A 650 36.70 9.63 -31.17
N GLY A 651 36.42 10.79 -31.80
CA GLY A 651 35.21 11.56 -31.61
C GLY A 651 34.19 11.26 -32.68
N VAL A 652 32.92 11.06 -32.29
CA VAL A 652 31.81 10.96 -33.23
C VAL A 652 30.69 11.92 -32.77
N GLY A 653 30.44 12.95 -33.56
CA GLY A 653 29.31 13.87 -33.32
C GLY A 653 27.97 13.17 -33.57
N GLY A 654 26.95 13.49 -32.80
CA GLY A 654 25.58 13.03 -33.02
C GLY A 654 24.90 13.77 -34.16
N ASP A 655 23.97 13.12 -34.84
CA ASP A 655 23.20 13.76 -35.92
C ASP A 655 22.21 14.79 -35.37
N GLY A 656 21.92 15.86 -36.12
CA GLY A 656 20.84 16.81 -35.80
C GLY A 656 19.45 16.20 -36.04
N GLY A 657 18.46 16.62 -35.24
CA GLY A 657 17.10 16.20 -35.37
C GLY A 657 16.37 16.86 -36.54
N ASN A 658 15.40 16.15 -37.11
CA ASN A 658 14.58 16.71 -38.22
C ASN A 658 13.57 17.74 -37.69
N ALA A 659 13.18 18.69 -38.54
CA ALA A 659 12.09 19.60 -38.27
C ALA A 659 10.75 18.85 -38.17
N GLY A 660 9.84 19.37 -37.36
CA GLY A 660 8.44 18.92 -37.32
C GLY A 660 7.63 19.44 -38.47
N ASN A 661 6.64 18.66 -38.91
CA ASN A 661 5.73 19.07 -39.99
C ASN A 661 4.74 20.14 -39.50
N GLY A 662 4.46 21.15 -40.30
CA GLY A 662 3.49 22.21 -40.02
C GLY A 662 3.09 22.94 -41.29
N ALA A 663 2.04 23.80 -41.22
CA ALA A 663 1.63 24.67 -42.34
C ALA A 663 2.68 25.77 -42.60
N MET A 664 3.48 26.10 -41.60
CA MET A 664 4.65 26.98 -41.69
C MET A 664 5.95 26.21 -41.48
N PRO A 665 7.01 26.62 -42.14
CA PRO A 665 8.29 25.89 -42.17
C PRO A 665 9.01 25.90 -40.81
N ALA A 666 9.76 24.82 -40.53
CA ALA A 666 10.65 24.65 -39.38
C ALA A 666 12.05 24.22 -39.83
N ASN A 667 13.07 24.47 -38.99
CA ASN A 667 14.46 24.17 -39.31
C ASN A 667 14.90 22.82 -38.74
N GLY A 668 15.80 22.14 -39.45
CA GLY A 668 16.54 20.99 -38.90
C GLY A 668 17.57 21.41 -37.87
N GLY A 669 17.88 20.49 -36.93
CA GLY A 669 18.97 20.69 -35.96
C GLY A 669 20.38 20.48 -36.56
N ASN A 670 21.36 21.09 -35.99
CA ASN A 670 22.77 20.92 -36.45
C ASN A 670 23.35 19.58 -35.97
N GLY A 671 24.30 19.05 -36.75
CA GLY A 671 25.10 17.91 -36.32
C GLY A 671 26.14 18.30 -35.25
N GLY A 672 26.42 17.40 -34.32
CA GLY A 672 27.45 17.59 -33.28
C GLY A 672 28.86 17.45 -33.83
N ASN A 673 29.82 18.03 -33.17
CA ASN A 673 31.21 18.05 -33.57
C ASN A 673 32.02 16.86 -33.03
N ALA A 674 33.10 16.51 -33.68
CA ALA A 674 34.09 15.55 -33.20
C ALA A 674 35.04 16.21 -32.18
N GLY A 675 34.58 16.38 -30.95
CA GLY A 675 35.33 17.02 -29.88
C GLY A 675 34.40 17.22 -28.65
N VAL A 676 34.98 17.66 -27.56
CA VAL A 676 34.24 17.97 -26.32
C VAL A 676 34.48 19.39 -25.85
N ILE A 677 33.49 20.00 -25.20
CA ILE A 677 33.66 21.26 -24.50
C ILE A 677 34.28 20.97 -23.13
N ALA A 678 35.49 21.42 -22.89
CA ALA A 678 36.17 21.36 -21.60
C ALA A 678 36.37 22.78 -21.05
N ASN A 679 35.95 23.03 -19.82
CA ASN A 679 36.07 24.33 -19.15
C ASN A 679 35.54 25.53 -19.99
N GLY A 680 34.43 25.34 -20.72
CA GLY A 680 33.79 26.36 -21.53
C GLY A 680 34.48 26.59 -22.92
N SER A 681 35.48 25.79 -23.27
CA SER A 681 36.15 25.81 -24.57
C SER A 681 36.01 24.49 -25.32
N PHE A 682 35.78 24.55 -26.63
CA PHE A 682 35.71 23.37 -27.48
C PHE A 682 37.14 22.79 -27.68
N ALA A 683 37.33 21.51 -27.36
CA ALA A 683 38.57 20.76 -27.59
C ALA A 683 38.27 19.66 -28.64
N PRO A 684 38.69 19.87 -29.90
CA PRO A 684 38.44 18.88 -30.96
C PRO A 684 39.31 17.62 -30.78
N SER A 685 38.73 16.46 -31.14
CA SER A 685 39.45 15.19 -31.16
C SER A 685 40.52 15.15 -32.25
N PHE A 686 41.58 14.37 -32.07
CA PHE A 686 42.59 14.14 -33.14
C PHE A 686 41.97 13.38 -34.33
N VAL A 687 41.15 12.38 -34.06
CA VAL A 687 40.43 11.58 -35.03
C VAL A 687 38.93 11.64 -34.73
N GLY A 688 38.10 11.90 -35.73
CA GLY A 688 36.65 11.91 -35.48
C GLY A 688 35.81 12.30 -36.68
N PHE A 689 34.54 12.00 -36.59
CA PHE A 689 33.54 12.26 -37.62
C PHE A 689 32.47 13.19 -37.06
N GLY A 690 32.15 14.26 -37.78
CA GLY A 690 31.06 15.15 -37.46
C GLY A 690 29.71 14.49 -37.71
N GLY A 691 28.68 14.79 -36.89
CA GLY A 691 27.30 14.37 -37.10
C GLY A 691 26.64 15.12 -38.25
N ASN A 692 25.66 14.51 -38.91
CA ASN A 692 24.91 15.13 -40.00
C ASN A 692 23.89 16.14 -39.48
N GLY A 693 23.59 17.18 -40.28
CA GLY A 693 22.47 18.09 -40.01
C GLY A 693 21.13 17.41 -40.22
N GLY A 694 20.10 17.81 -39.47
CA GLY A 694 18.72 17.33 -39.60
C GLY A 694 17.98 18.01 -40.78
N ASN A 695 16.94 17.35 -41.29
CA ASN A 695 16.10 17.86 -42.40
C ASN A 695 15.18 19.00 -41.95
N GLY A 696 14.94 20.00 -42.81
CA GLY A 696 14.02 21.12 -42.53
C GLY A 696 14.08 22.13 -43.65
N VAL A 697 13.27 23.19 -43.61
CA VAL A 697 13.27 24.25 -44.67
C VAL A 697 14.67 24.91 -44.77
N ASN A 698 15.32 25.12 -43.65
CA ASN A 698 16.74 25.32 -43.63
C ASN A 698 17.34 24.06 -42.94
N GLY A 699 17.94 23.18 -43.74
CA GLY A 699 18.58 21.97 -43.21
C GLY A 699 19.64 22.36 -42.20
N GLY A 700 19.78 21.54 -41.14
CA GLY A 700 20.84 21.73 -40.12
C GLY A 700 22.26 21.62 -40.75
N THR A 701 23.23 22.33 -40.22
CA THR A 701 24.62 22.22 -40.65
C THR A 701 25.25 20.92 -40.13
N GLY A 702 26.08 20.27 -40.91
CA GLY A 702 26.89 19.15 -40.44
C GLY A 702 27.97 19.60 -39.42
N GLY A 703 28.23 18.73 -38.43
CA GLY A 703 29.28 18.97 -37.42
C GLY A 703 30.71 18.83 -38.00
N SER A 704 31.71 19.42 -37.33
CA SER A 704 33.12 19.31 -37.71
C SER A 704 33.74 17.95 -37.39
N GLY A 705 34.59 17.43 -38.25
CA GLY A 705 35.43 16.25 -38.03
C GLY A 705 36.64 16.51 -37.13
N GLY A 706 37.46 15.47 -36.90
CA GLY A 706 38.68 15.58 -36.08
C GLY A 706 39.79 16.38 -36.77
N ILE A 707 40.78 16.81 -35.96
CA ILE A 707 41.85 17.70 -36.42
C ILE A 707 42.79 17.04 -37.43
N LEU A 708 43.18 15.79 -37.22
CA LEU A 708 44.12 15.07 -38.08
C LEU A 708 43.40 14.19 -39.11
N PHE A 709 42.38 13.48 -38.70
CA PHE A 709 41.59 12.56 -39.53
C PHE A 709 40.11 12.61 -39.17
N GLY A 710 39.30 12.55 -40.17
CA GLY A 710 37.84 12.45 -40.04
C GLY A 710 37.11 13.39 -41.00
N ALA A 711 35.88 13.06 -41.32
CA ALA A 711 35.01 13.86 -42.18
C ALA A 711 34.06 14.73 -41.36
N ASN A 712 33.76 15.92 -41.87
CA ASN A 712 32.61 16.70 -41.42
C ASN A 712 31.31 15.98 -41.75
N GLY A 713 30.31 16.17 -40.93
CA GLY A 713 28.93 15.72 -41.23
C GLY A 713 28.38 16.44 -42.43
N ALA A 714 27.45 15.80 -43.14
CA ALA A 714 26.67 16.41 -44.21
C ALA A 714 25.66 17.40 -43.66
N ASN A 715 25.37 18.48 -44.38
CA ASN A 715 24.24 19.34 -44.08
C ASN A 715 22.93 18.61 -44.35
N GLY A 716 21.90 18.84 -43.56
CA GLY A 716 20.58 18.31 -43.75
C GLY A 716 19.94 18.89 -45.05
N PRO A 717 19.16 18.12 -45.79
CA PRO A 717 18.39 18.64 -46.88
C PRO A 717 17.37 19.69 -46.45
N SER A 718 17.15 20.68 -47.32
CA SER A 718 16.17 21.75 -47.16
C SER A 718 14.78 21.36 -47.72
#